data_8a536bfe2c74ddc5c6122738e391c984
#
_entry.id   8a536bfe2c74ddc5c6122738e391c984
#
_cell.length_a   1.000
_cell.length_b   1.000
_cell.length_c   1.000
_cell.angle_alpha   90.00
_cell.angle_beta   90.00
_cell.angle_gamma   90.00
#
_symmetry.space_group_name_H-M   'P 1'
#
loop_
_entity.id
_entity.type
_entity.pdbx_description
1 polymer ?
#
loop_
_entity_poly.entity_id
_entity_poly.type
_entity_poly.pdbx_seq_one_letter_code
_entity_poly.pdbx_strand_id
1 'polypeptide(L)'
;MEHVAIVNIYNFIRKTVYPSGQFVKEELETVLYEIEETKRYGFSATYALKYDALMDENYVALLKDNLDEFDEIACWWEIDESLASKASVKWKGETPVDDHVNKGYSLAYTKEERIKMVDVYMEDFKSIFGYYPKTVGSWVIDIVTLKHFKDKYQIEGAAICRDQIGTDGFTLSGGYYNQAYYPSLFNEFMPAQTKEHQLDLPIFRLLGADPIYAFEDGIRKSVCGVYTLEPAATIAQNRDWVEWFFQRQVMESTIGFSYVQTGQENTFLWDTMSKGYELQMKHLAEIEEPYQLRIQTLAESAAWYKRKYQLTPVTTYAATKDWNTEENLKTLWYNSRFYRLSFLFENGSLIIRDLHLFNENYRSRYYEDVLTEEESIFDTLPVVDGHQFSTDDVRAKIQFFELKSQGLLTELEGNPIRFEKLNDCDYRITWLLNNGISVLITCEENKLQIKTNQAFEHSRILLAMKYCPVLKGIKNNVFNFTHEQFDYSLFVDQGEILNLADFDLAIASENEGLEMRFSEQQSLVSQAFLNSNMIEDYTPRNKQNHFMKRAFKPVIDPKVSLTGIYESEVFRIKNPNNEGQIYYTLDGTLPTKQSLLYQKPIVLTQEGQIRAKIFVDGMKESVEEDAGYFQSQPIKKIKGQTLPVEIKKYNPNGVEMLIDGKKGTKDYRDGAWLGYHDDLDVVVDLEKATQFNQITVGFLQDTRAWIYYPKDVLVEGSLDGINFEIIEMINCDESIERKEIAVTNIQVQKAMNYRYIRVFAKNQRVCPPWSILPGEGPTFLFVDQISIL
;
A
#
# COMPACT_ATOMS: atom_id res chain seq x y z
N MET A 1 11.26 -15.41 27.71
CA MET A 1 9.83 -15.14 27.60
C MET A 1 9.31 -15.80 26.34
N GLU A 2 8.05 -16.23 26.34
CA GLU A 2 7.41 -16.77 25.16
C GLU A 2 7.31 -15.68 24.08
N HIS A 3 7.65 -16.01 22.85
CA HIS A 3 7.59 -15.06 21.74
C HIS A 3 6.12 -14.85 21.33
N VAL A 4 5.69 -13.61 21.21
CA VAL A 4 4.34 -13.26 20.78
C VAL A 4 4.40 -12.73 19.37
N ALA A 5 3.63 -13.35 18.47
CA ALA A 5 3.47 -12.89 17.10
C ALA A 5 2.04 -12.38 16.89
N ILE A 6 1.89 -11.16 16.40
CA ILE A 6 0.62 -10.46 16.22
C ILE A 6 0.44 -10.08 14.76
N VAL A 7 -0.75 -10.36 14.23
CA VAL A 7 -1.21 -9.85 12.94
C VAL A 7 -2.49 -9.06 13.16
N ASN A 8 -2.52 -7.82 12.68
CA ASN A 8 -3.74 -7.06 12.53
C ASN A 8 -4.19 -7.09 11.07
N ILE A 9 -5.43 -7.52 10.84
CA ILE A 9 -6.11 -7.32 9.56
C ILE A 9 -6.75 -5.94 9.66
N TYR A 10 -6.20 -4.99 8.91
CA TYR A 10 -6.55 -3.57 9.02
C TYR A 10 -7.05 -3.06 7.68
N ASN A 11 -8.36 -2.88 7.61
CA ASN A 11 -9.04 -2.36 6.42
C ASN A 11 -9.46 -0.92 6.71
N PHE A 12 -9.05 0.02 5.89
CA PHE A 12 -9.51 1.39 6.02
C PHE A 12 -10.46 1.74 4.89
N ILE A 13 -11.56 2.39 5.27
CA ILE A 13 -12.74 2.57 4.44
C ILE A 13 -12.85 4.03 4.06
N ARG A 14 -12.75 4.27 2.77
CA ARG A 14 -12.97 5.55 2.11
C ARG A 14 -14.21 5.47 1.23
N LYS A 15 -14.80 6.61 0.97
CA LYS A 15 -15.83 6.79 -0.04
C LYS A 15 -15.30 7.77 -1.08
N THR A 16 -15.30 7.38 -2.33
CA THR A 16 -14.98 8.33 -3.40
C THR A 16 -16.11 9.34 -3.54
N VAL A 17 -15.78 10.62 -3.36
CA VAL A 17 -16.73 11.72 -3.48
C VAL A 17 -16.55 12.39 -4.82
N TYR A 18 -17.49 12.13 -5.74
CA TYR A 18 -17.53 12.85 -7.01
C TYR A 18 -18.24 14.19 -6.87
N PRO A 19 -17.86 15.21 -7.67
CA PRO A 19 -18.61 16.44 -7.75
C PRO A 19 -20.08 16.25 -8.16
N SER A 20 -20.37 15.12 -8.85
CA SER A 20 -21.75 14.72 -9.21
C SER A 20 -22.55 14.11 -8.05
N GLY A 21 -21.91 13.81 -6.91
CA GLY A 21 -22.52 13.08 -5.80
C GLY A 21 -22.77 11.59 -6.09
N GLN A 22 -22.17 11.03 -7.14
CA GLN A 22 -22.38 9.64 -7.53
C GLN A 22 -21.77 8.68 -6.50
N PHE A 23 -22.52 7.63 -6.16
CA PHE A 23 -22.11 6.54 -5.27
C PHE A 23 -21.44 5.41 -6.08
N VAL A 24 -20.28 4.94 -5.61
CA VAL A 24 -19.56 3.80 -6.22
C VAL A 24 -19.95 2.54 -5.47
N LYS A 25 -20.85 1.77 -6.04
CA LYS A 25 -21.38 0.55 -5.43
C LYS A 25 -20.28 -0.50 -5.21
N GLU A 26 -19.34 -0.60 -6.11
CA GLU A 26 -18.23 -1.55 -6.07
C GLU A 26 -17.28 -1.31 -4.88
N GLU A 27 -17.12 -0.07 -4.41
CA GLU A 27 -16.35 0.23 -3.20
C GLU A 27 -17.05 -0.32 -1.94
N LEU A 28 -18.38 -0.18 -1.85
CA LEU A 28 -19.16 -0.73 -0.76
C LEU A 28 -19.15 -2.27 -0.79
N GLU A 29 -19.28 -2.88 -1.98
CA GLU A 29 -19.20 -4.33 -2.15
C GLU A 29 -17.82 -4.87 -1.76
N THR A 30 -16.75 -4.11 -1.99
CA THR A 30 -15.40 -4.46 -1.56
C THR A 30 -15.32 -4.60 -0.05
N VAL A 31 -15.85 -3.64 0.72
CA VAL A 31 -15.91 -3.75 2.20
C VAL A 31 -16.65 -5.00 2.63
N LEU A 32 -17.76 -5.34 1.95
CA LEU A 32 -18.50 -6.56 2.24
C LEU A 32 -17.64 -7.82 2.02
N TYR A 33 -16.88 -7.88 0.94
CA TYR A 33 -16.01 -9.02 0.66
C TYR A 33 -14.84 -9.13 1.63
N GLU A 34 -14.23 -8.01 2.04
CA GLU A 34 -13.23 -7.98 3.11
C GLU A 34 -13.77 -8.58 4.42
N ILE A 35 -14.98 -8.18 4.82
CA ILE A 35 -15.64 -8.72 6.00
C ILE A 35 -15.93 -10.22 5.83
N GLU A 36 -16.46 -10.63 4.70
CA GLU A 36 -16.81 -12.02 4.44
C GLU A 36 -15.58 -12.92 4.39
N GLU A 37 -14.47 -12.44 3.83
CA GLU A 37 -13.24 -13.22 3.75
C GLU A 37 -12.58 -13.39 5.13
N THR A 38 -12.50 -12.33 5.95
CA THR A 38 -11.98 -12.45 7.33
C THR A 38 -12.84 -13.37 8.18
N LYS A 39 -14.17 -13.25 8.09
CA LYS A 39 -15.11 -14.09 8.85
C LYS A 39 -15.14 -15.54 8.38
N ARG A 40 -14.82 -15.81 7.12
CA ARG A 40 -14.68 -17.19 6.60
C ARG A 40 -13.69 -18.01 7.42
N TYR A 41 -12.62 -17.37 7.89
CA TYR A 41 -11.61 -18.02 8.72
C TYR A 41 -11.79 -17.79 10.22
N GLY A 42 -12.78 -17.00 10.62
CA GLY A 42 -13.04 -16.65 12.01
C GLY A 42 -12.02 -15.66 12.57
N PHE A 43 -11.47 -14.78 11.74
CA PHE A 43 -10.53 -13.77 12.16
C PHE A 43 -11.22 -12.50 12.67
N SER A 44 -10.58 -11.82 13.61
CA SER A 44 -10.92 -10.46 14.02
C SER A 44 -10.21 -9.48 13.08
N ALA A 45 -10.89 -8.37 12.76
CA ALA A 45 -10.32 -7.32 11.92
C ALA A 45 -10.68 -5.91 12.43
N THR A 46 -9.89 -4.94 12.05
CA THR A 46 -10.16 -3.51 12.29
C THR A 46 -10.61 -2.86 10.99
N TYR A 47 -11.74 -2.16 11.05
CA TYR A 47 -12.34 -1.40 9.95
C TYR A 47 -12.32 0.08 10.31
N ALA A 48 -11.40 0.83 9.73
CA ALA A 48 -11.17 2.23 10.07
C ALA A 48 -11.89 3.14 9.07
N LEU A 49 -12.81 3.96 9.55
CA LEU A 49 -13.65 4.81 8.72
C LEU A 49 -13.02 6.20 8.52
N LYS A 50 -12.86 6.63 7.27
CA LYS A 50 -12.69 8.04 6.92
C LYS A 50 -14.01 8.78 7.11
N TYR A 51 -13.96 10.10 7.26
CA TYR A 51 -15.16 10.88 7.60
C TYR A 51 -16.27 10.81 6.54
N ASP A 52 -15.92 10.79 5.26
CA ASP A 52 -16.87 10.62 4.16
C ASP A 52 -17.66 9.30 4.23
N ALA A 53 -16.98 8.20 4.55
CA ALA A 53 -17.61 6.90 4.77
C ALA A 53 -18.38 6.84 6.10
N LEU A 54 -17.89 7.49 7.17
CA LEU A 54 -18.58 7.60 8.44
C LEU A 54 -19.95 8.28 8.31
N MET A 55 -20.06 9.27 7.44
CA MET A 55 -21.31 10.03 7.22
C MET A 55 -22.25 9.38 6.20
N ASP A 56 -21.86 8.27 5.58
CA ASP A 56 -22.68 7.55 4.61
C ASP A 56 -23.48 6.41 5.26
N GLU A 57 -24.81 6.50 5.15
CA GLU A 57 -25.73 5.52 5.77
C GLU A 57 -25.52 4.10 5.25
N ASN A 58 -25.10 3.90 4.00
CA ASN A 58 -24.87 2.57 3.42
C ASN A 58 -23.65 1.89 4.05
N TYR A 59 -22.52 2.61 4.21
CA TYR A 59 -21.34 2.07 4.90
C TYR A 59 -21.64 1.76 6.36
N VAL A 60 -22.32 2.69 7.04
CA VAL A 60 -22.69 2.50 8.46
C VAL A 60 -23.61 1.29 8.63
N ALA A 61 -24.64 1.15 7.78
CA ALA A 61 -25.55 0.00 7.82
C ALA A 61 -24.80 -1.31 7.54
N LEU A 62 -23.96 -1.35 6.50
CA LEU A 62 -23.17 -2.52 6.15
C LEU A 62 -22.31 -3.00 7.33
N LEU A 63 -21.61 -2.08 8.02
CA LEU A 63 -20.77 -2.43 9.16
C LEU A 63 -21.61 -2.92 10.34
N LYS A 64 -22.70 -2.22 10.71
CA LYS A 64 -23.60 -2.63 11.81
C LYS A 64 -24.24 -3.99 11.57
N ASP A 65 -24.57 -4.32 10.32
CA ASP A 65 -25.24 -5.57 9.98
C ASP A 65 -24.29 -6.77 9.87
N ASN A 66 -22.99 -6.54 9.66
CA ASN A 66 -22.03 -7.60 9.35
C ASN A 66 -20.89 -7.75 10.36
N LEU A 67 -20.60 -6.76 11.20
CA LEU A 67 -19.57 -6.87 12.24
C LEU A 67 -20.16 -7.33 13.57
N ASP A 68 -19.30 -7.90 14.42
CA ASP A 68 -19.67 -8.37 15.77
C ASP A 68 -18.67 -7.88 16.83
N GLU A 69 -18.81 -8.33 18.08
CA GLU A 69 -17.99 -7.90 19.21
C GLU A 69 -16.49 -8.22 19.11
N PHE A 70 -16.08 -9.06 18.17
CA PHE A 70 -14.68 -9.41 17.93
C PHE A 70 -14.02 -8.50 16.87
N ASP A 71 -14.82 -7.70 16.17
CA ASP A 71 -14.33 -6.75 15.18
C ASP A 71 -14.23 -5.35 15.79
N GLU A 72 -13.41 -4.52 15.22
CA GLU A 72 -13.24 -3.13 15.64
C GLU A 72 -13.67 -2.18 14.54
N ILE A 73 -14.50 -1.16 14.89
CA ILE A 73 -14.68 0.01 14.04
C ILE A 73 -13.81 1.12 14.61
N ALA A 74 -12.84 1.58 13.82
CA ALA A 74 -11.82 2.56 14.18
C ALA A 74 -11.97 3.88 13.40
N CYS A 75 -11.18 4.88 13.78
CA CYS A 75 -11.04 6.13 13.02
C CYS A 75 -9.95 5.99 11.96
N TRP A 76 -10.24 6.34 10.70
CA TRP A 76 -9.23 6.64 9.70
C TRP A 76 -9.13 8.15 9.55
N TRP A 77 -7.97 8.69 9.96
CA TRP A 77 -7.76 10.13 10.06
C TRP A 77 -7.18 10.70 8.77
N GLU A 78 -8.07 11.12 7.92
CA GLU A 78 -7.83 11.95 6.75
C GLU A 78 -8.92 13.03 6.71
N ILE A 79 -8.55 14.20 6.26
CA ILE A 79 -9.43 15.37 6.20
C ILE A 79 -9.98 15.49 4.79
N ASP A 80 -11.27 15.74 4.69
CA ASP A 80 -11.98 16.06 3.47
C ASP A 80 -12.79 17.36 3.64
N GLU A 81 -13.37 17.86 2.55
CA GLU A 81 -14.13 19.10 2.56
C GLU A 81 -15.31 19.04 3.53
N SER A 82 -15.95 17.87 3.68
CA SER A 82 -17.14 17.72 4.53
C SER A 82 -16.79 17.86 6.01
N LEU A 83 -15.70 17.24 6.45
CA LEU A 83 -15.18 17.37 7.81
C LEU A 83 -14.72 18.80 8.11
N ALA A 84 -13.91 19.38 7.23
CA ALA A 84 -13.41 20.73 7.39
C ALA A 84 -14.56 21.76 7.47
N SER A 85 -15.54 21.67 6.58
CA SER A 85 -16.70 22.54 6.53
C SER A 85 -17.56 22.44 7.80
N LYS A 86 -17.83 21.21 8.27
CA LYS A 86 -18.60 21.00 9.50
C LYS A 86 -17.87 21.52 10.74
N ALA A 87 -16.54 21.41 10.76
CA ALA A 87 -15.69 21.99 11.81
C ALA A 87 -15.53 23.52 11.70
N SER A 88 -16.11 24.17 10.69
CA SER A 88 -15.91 25.58 10.38
C SER A 88 -14.43 25.92 10.12
N VAL A 89 -13.74 25.01 9.48
CA VAL A 89 -12.35 25.14 9.03
C VAL A 89 -12.35 25.30 7.50
N LYS A 90 -11.49 26.15 6.98
CA LYS A 90 -11.38 26.32 5.53
C LYS A 90 -10.72 25.10 4.91
N TRP A 91 -11.43 24.42 4.01
CA TRP A 91 -10.87 23.36 3.19
C TRP A 91 -9.76 23.88 2.29
N LYS A 92 -8.67 23.14 2.16
CA LYS A 92 -7.47 23.53 1.40
C LYS A 92 -7.32 22.82 0.06
N GLY A 93 -8.08 21.74 -0.18
CA GLY A 93 -8.07 21.04 -1.44
C GLY A 93 -8.86 21.75 -2.54
N GLU A 94 -8.59 21.36 -3.78
CA GLU A 94 -9.31 21.89 -4.97
C GLU A 94 -10.55 21.05 -5.28
N THR A 95 -10.60 19.81 -4.80
CA THR A 95 -11.72 18.87 -4.92
C THR A 95 -12.21 18.48 -3.53
N PRO A 96 -13.40 17.89 -3.38
CA PRO A 96 -13.92 17.48 -2.07
C PRO A 96 -13.03 16.52 -1.29
N VAL A 97 -12.22 15.74 -1.98
CA VAL A 97 -11.17 14.87 -1.45
C VAL A 97 -9.87 15.22 -2.16
N ASP A 98 -8.81 15.42 -1.42
CA ASP A 98 -7.49 15.77 -1.95
C ASP A 98 -6.41 15.13 -1.05
N ASP A 99 -5.71 14.15 -1.60
CA ASP A 99 -4.77 13.29 -0.86
C ASP A 99 -3.37 13.90 -0.70
N HIS A 100 -3.14 15.13 -1.18
CA HIS A 100 -1.87 15.80 -0.95
C HIS A 100 -1.66 16.10 0.54
N VAL A 101 -0.44 15.88 1.02
CA VAL A 101 -0.11 15.99 2.45
C VAL A 101 -0.32 17.40 3.02
N ASN A 102 -0.25 18.43 2.18
CA ASN A 102 -0.56 19.82 2.53
C ASN A 102 -2.04 20.20 2.40
N LYS A 103 -2.94 19.25 2.20
CA LYS A 103 -4.38 19.46 2.01
C LYS A 103 -5.23 18.47 2.82
N GLY A 104 -5.10 17.18 2.56
CA GLY A 104 -5.91 16.11 3.15
C GLY A 104 -5.44 15.60 4.51
N TYR A 105 -4.39 16.17 5.10
CA TYR A 105 -3.84 15.71 6.38
C TYR A 105 -3.71 16.82 7.41
N SER A 106 -3.66 16.44 8.68
CA SER A 106 -3.64 17.37 9.80
C SER A 106 -2.44 18.33 9.77
N LEU A 107 -1.30 17.92 9.22
CA LEU A 107 -0.12 18.77 9.05
C LEU A 107 -0.41 20.09 8.31
N ALA A 108 -1.40 20.07 7.41
CA ALA A 108 -1.83 21.22 6.63
C ALA A 108 -2.56 22.30 7.44
N TYR A 109 -2.95 22.04 8.68
CA TYR A 109 -3.84 22.89 9.47
C TYR A 109 -3.19 23.35 10.77
N THR A 110 -3.67 24.49 11.31
CA THR A 110 -3.23 24.98 12.62
C THR A 110 -3.67 24.03 13.75
N LYS A 111 -3.03 24.13 14.92
CA LYS A 111 -3.40 23.32 16.10
C LYS A 111 -4.89 23.42 16.44
N GLU A 112 -5.42 24.64 16.43
CA GLU A 112 -6.81 24.92 16.74
C GLU A 112 -7.77 24.29 15.71
N GLU A 113 -7.39 24.31 14.43
CA GLU A 113 -8.16 23.69 13.36
C GLU A 113 -8.14 22.16 13.47
N ARG A 114 -6.96 21.57 13.73
CA ARG A 114 -6.82 20.12 13.97
C ARG A 114 -7.75 19.66 15.10
N ILE A 115 -7.69 20.34 16.24
CA ILE A 115 -8.52 20.04 17.42
C ILE A 115 -10.01 20.11 17.09
N LYS A 116 -10.47 21.16 16.39
CA LYS A 116 -11.88 21.30 15.99
C LYS A 116 -12.35 20.15 15.10
N MET A 117 -11.52 19.75 14.13
CA MET A 117 -11.87 18.66 13.22
C MET A 117 -11.91 17.31 13.94
N VAL A 118 -10.97 17.05 14.84
CA VAL A 118 -11.01 15.86 15.71
C VAL A 118 -12.29 15.84 16.53
N ASP A 119 -12.67 16.97 17.15
CA ASP A 119 -13.88 17.04 17.97
C ASP A 119 -15.15 16.73 17.15
N VAL A 120 -15.24 17.27 15.95
CA VAL A 120 -16.38 16.98 15.04
C VAL A 120 -16.42 15.49 14.68
N TYR A 121 -15.31 14.93 14.24
CA TYR A 121 -15.23 13.51 13.88
C TYR A 121 -15.70 12.63 15.05
N MET A 122 -15.14 12.84 16.24
CA MET A 122 -15.39 12.00 17.40
C MET A 122 -16.84 12.08 17.90
N GLU A 123 -17.44 13.27 17.90
CA GLU A 123 -18.84 13.43 18.31
C GLU A 123 -19.80 12.81 17.29
N ASP A 124 -19.53 12.91 16.00
CA ASP A 124 -20.32 12.25 14.96
C ASP A 124 -20.19 10.73 15.04
N PHE A 125 -18.98 10.21 15.20
CA PHE A 125 -18.75 8.78 15.39
C PHE A 125 -19.57 8.24 16.58
N LYS A 126 -19.49 8.94 17.72
CA LYS A 126 -20.28 8.59 18.91
C LYS A 126 -21.79 8.68 18.67
N SER A 127 -22.26 9.69 17.96
CA SER A 127 -23.67 9.83 17.60
C SER A 127 -24.17 8.64 16.78
N ILE A 128 -23.33 8.11 15.88
CA ILE A 128 -23.68 7.02 14.96
C ILE A 128 -23.56 5.64 15.62
N PHE A 129 -22.47 5.39 16.36
CA PHE A 129 -22.17 4.08 16.94
C PHE A 129 -22.47 3.95 18.45
N GLY A 130 -22.67 5.07 19.15
CA GLY A 130 -22.98 5.10 20.59
C GLY A 130 -21.73 5.08 21.50
N TYR A 131 -20.53 5.00 20.94
CA TYR A 131 -19.23 5.00 21.64
C TYR A 131 -18.17 5.75 20.81
N TYR A 132 -17.05 6.11 21.43
CA TYR A 132 -15.88 6.63 20.70
C TYR A 132 -15.03 5.48 20.17
N PRO A 133 -14.37 5.62 18.97
CA PRO A 133 -13.44 4.63 18.50
C PRO A 133 -12.29 4.46 19.49
N LYS A 134 -11.71 3.26 19.57
CA LYS A 134 -10.59 2.99 20.47
C LYS A 134 -9.24 3.29 19.84
N THR A 135 -9.15 3.22 18.52
CA THR A 135 -7.91 3.44 17.79
C THR A 135 -8.09 4.40 16.62
N VAL A 136 -6.98 4.96 16.17
CA VAL A 136 -6.91 5.85 15.02
C VAL A 136 -5.80 5.39 14.08
N GLY A 137 -6.09 5.35 12.79
CA GLY A 137 -5.09 5.12 11.74
C GLY A 137 -5.01 6.30 10.79
N SER A 138 -3.85 6.49 10.20
CA SER A 138 -3.62 7.50 9.16
C SER A 138 -2.36 7.14 8.36
N TRP A 139 -2.26 7.65 7.15
CA TRP A 139 -0.98 7.69 6.46
C TRP A 139 0.00 8.58 7.20
N VAL A 140 -0.41 9.80 7.55
CA VAL A 140 0.40 10.79 8.26
C VAL A 140 -0.47 11.46 9.32
N ILE A 141 -0.03 11.44 10.58
CA ILE A 141 -0.71 12.09 11.69
C ILE A 141 0.33 12.71 12.63
N ASP A 142 0.09 13.93 13.07
CA ASP A 142 1.02 14.67 13.93
C ASP A 142 0.76 14.42 15.43
N ILE A 143 1.79 14.69 16.22
CA ILE A 143 1.75 14.46 17.67
C ILE A 143 0.73 15.34 18.42
N VAL A 144 0.39 16.52 17.91
CA VAL A 144 -0.61 17.41 18.54
C VAL A 144 -1.99 16.78 18.40
N THR A 145 -2.30 16.29 17.21
CA THR A 145 -3.54 15.57 16.89
C THR A 145 -3.64 14.27 17.71
N LEU A 146 -2.58 13.45 17.75
CA LEU A 146 -2.52 12.22 18.57
C LEU A 146 -2.73 12.51 20.05
N LYS A 147 -2.10 13.57 20.56
CA LYS A 147 -2.24 13.98 21.95
C LYS A 147 -3.68 14.39 22.26
N HIS A 148 -4.36 15.11 21.38
CA HIS A 148 -5.76 15.48 21.58
C HIS A 148 -6.70 14.28 21.56
N PHE A 149 -6.51 13.35 20.64
CA PHE A 149 -7.21 12.06 20.62
C PHE A 149 -7.04 11.32 21.96
N LYS A 150 -5.80 11.26 22.47
CA LYS A 150 -5.51 10.59 23.74
C LYS A 150 -6.12 11.30 24.94
N ASP A 151 -5.87 12.59 25.09
CA ASP A 151 -6.20 13.33 26.31
C ASP A 151 -7.72 13.49 26.49
N LYS A 152 -8.44 13.78 25.40
CA LYS A 152 -9.87 14.05 25.44
C LYS A 152 -10.73 12.79 25.23
N TYR A 153 -10.37 11.95 24.29
CA TYR A 153 -11.21 10.85 23.85
C TYR A 153 -10.70 9.46 24.29
N GLN A 154 -9.55 9.43 24.97
CA GLN A 154 -8.95 8.21 25.53
C GLN A 154 -8.66 7.16 24.47
N ILE A 155 -8.26 7.58 23.25
CA ILE A 155 -7.76 6.67 22.24
C ILE A 155 -6.63 5.81 22.84
N GLU A 156 -6.65 4.53 22.55
CA GLU A 156 -5.78 3.53 23.19
C GLU A 156 -4.54 3.18 22.36
N GLY A 157 -4.61 3.33 21.04
CA GLY A 157 -3.53 3.06 20.11
C GLY A 157 -3.69 3.79 18.80
N ALA A 158 -2.59 3.93 18.06
CA ALA A 158 -2.60 4.48 16.72
C ALA A 158 -1.90 3.55 15.74
N ALA A 159 -2.28 3.66 14.46
CA ALA A 159 -1.56 3.04 13.35
C ALA A 159 -1.13 4.15 12.38
N ILE A 160 0.18 4.22 12.11
CA ILE A 160 0.74 5.18 11.16
C ILE A 160 1.43 4.39 10.06
N CYS A 161 1.18 4.79 8.81
CA CYS A 161 1.87 4.23 7.67
C CYS A 161 3.35 4.57 7.72
N ARG A 162 4.08 4.16 6.74
CA ARG A 162 5.44 4.66 6.52
C ARG A 162 5.41 6.16 6.35
N ASP A 163 6.54 6.77 6.65
CA ASP A 163 6.76 8.17 6.39
C ASP A 163 6.54 8.44 4.91
N GLN A 164 5.52 9.20 4.60
CA GLN A 164 5.22 9.58 3.22
C GLN A 164 5.80 10.96 2.91
N ILE A 165 6.46 11.05 1.76
CA ILE A 165 6.75 12.31 1.10
C ILE A 165 5.71 12.46 -0.01
N GLY A 166 4.93 13.53 0.03
CA GLY A 166 3.82 13.69 -0.91
C GLY A 166 2.67 12.70 -0.66
N THR A 167 1.99 12.26 -1.72
CA THR A 167 0.76 11.47 -1.63
C THR A 167 1.02 9.96 -1.52
N ASP A 168 1.99 9.41 -2.25
CA ASP A 168 2.29 7.99 -2.32
C ASP A 168 3.80 7.68 -2.20
N GLY A 169 4.55 8.60 -1.60
CA GLY A 169 5.98 8.41 -1.37
C GLY A 169 6.25 7.40 -0.27
N PHE A 170 6.80 6.26 -0.59
CA PHE A 170 7.22 5.27 0.38
C PHE A 170 8.65 5.52 0.80
N THR A 171 8.86 6.23 1.90
CA THR A 171 10.17 6.34 2.53
C THR A 171 10.21 5.55 3.83
N LEU A 172 11.41 5.12 4.22
CA LEU A 172 11.65 4.48 5.53
C LEU A 172 12.26 5.47 6.52
N SER A 173 12.16 6.75 6.26
CA SER A 173 12.64 7.77 7.18
C SER A 173 11.71 7.89 8.37
N GLY A 174 12.30 8.02 9.55
CA GLY A 174 11.62 8.25 10.82
C GLY A 174 11.04 7.04 11.54
N GLY A 175 11.01 7.12 12.84
CA GLY A 175 10.38 6.18 13.77
C GLY A 175 10.98 4.78 13.80
N TYR A 176 10.27 3.92 14.45
CA TYR A 176 10.57 2.51 14.61
C TYR A 176 10.33 1.75 13.30
N TYR A 177 11.23 0.83 12.96
CA TYR A 177 11.02 -0.01 11.80
C TYR A 177 10.02 -1.13 12.09
N ASN A 178 8.90 -1.12 11.39
CA ASN A 178 7.92 -2.22 11.26
C ASN A 178 7.42 -2.85 12.59
N GLN A 179 7.39 -2.11 13.69
CA GLN A 179 6.96 -2.57 15.02
C GLN A 179 6.11 -1.49 15.69
N ALA A 180 5.95 -1.59 17.02
CA ALA A 180 5.25 -0.59 17.79
C ALA A 180 6.18 0.11 18.79
N TYR A 181 5.86 1.36 19.10
CA TYR A 181 6.59 2.17 20.07
C TYR A 181 5.68 3.22 20.72
N TYR A 182 6.08 3.72 21.87
CA TYR A 182 5.49 4.91 22.46
C TYR A 182 6.20 6.16 21.94
N PRO A 183 5.51 7.10 21.29
CA PRO A 183 6.14 8.33 20.81
C PRO A 183 6.43 9.29 21.97
N SER A 184 7.34 10.23 21.72
CA SER A 184 7.56 11.35 22.63
C SER A 184 6.36 12.31 22.58
N LEU A 185 6.23 13.15 23.61
CA LEU A 185 5.20 14.21 23.67
C LEU A 185 5.37 15.28 22.59
N PHE A 186 6.49 15.28 21.87
CA PHE A 186 6.89 16.34 20.96
C PHE A 186 7.07 15.92 19.50
N ASN A 187 7.18 14.61 19.24
CA ASN A 187 7.45 14.10 17.89
C ASN A 187 6.91 12.68 17.75
N GLU A 188 6.04 12.48 16.79
CA GLU A 188 5.39 11.19 16.46
C GLU A 188 6.39 10.14 15.98
N PHE A 189 7.52 10.54 15.42
CA PHE A 189 8.56 9.64 14.92
C PHE A 189 9.69 9.36 15.93
N MET A 190 9.69 10.01 17.08
CA MET A 190 10.69 9.82 18.13
C MET A 190 10.13 8.95 19.24
N PRO A 191 10.63 7.71 19.43
CA PRO A 191 10.32 6.93 20.63
C PRO A 191 10.71 7.69 21.89
N ALA A 192 9.81 7.70 22.88
CA ALA A 192 10.13 8.25 24.20
C ALA A 192 11.18 7.40 24.90
N GLN A 193 12.14 8.04 25.52
CA GLN A 193 13.23 7.39 26.27
C GLN A 193 12.86 7.22 27.74
N THR A 194 11.98 8.09 28.24
CA THR A 194 11.50 8.12 29.63
C THR A 194 9.98 8.12 29.68
N LYS A 195 9.42 7.68 30.81
CA LYS A 195 7.96 7.69 31.02
C LYS A 195 7.41 9.12 31.12
N GLU A 196 8.20 10.08 31.56
CA GLU A 196 7.81 11.47 31.70
C GLU A 196 7.54 12.14 30.35
N HIS A 197 8.34 11.80 29.33
CA HIS A 197 8.21 12.36 27.99
C HIS A 197 7.39 11.49 27.04
N GLN A 198 6.80 10.41 27.53
CA GLN A 198 6.02 9.46 26.73
C GLN A 198 4.56 9.90 26.56
N LEU A 199 4.07 9.93 25.33
CA LEU A 199 2.63 9.86 25.10
C LEU A 199 2.18 8.40 25.32
N ASP A 200 1.26 8.18 26.25
CA ASP A 200 0.77 6.83 26.61
C ASP A 200 -0.23 6.28 25.58
N LEU A 201 0.17 6.32 24.34
CA LEU A 201 -0.55 5.87 23.15
C LEU A 201 0.46 5.21 22.21
N PRO A 202 0.52 3.87 22.17
CA PRO A 202 1.46 3.18 21.29
C PRO A 202 1.08 3.38 19.82
N ILE A 203 2.08 3.64 18.99
CA ILE A 203 1.98 3.71 17.54
C ILE A 203 2.43 2.38 16.96
N PHE A 204 1.56 1.75 16.17
CA PHE A 204 1.85 0.54 15.39
C PHE A 204 2.12 0.94 13.94
N ARG A 205 3.18 0.41 13.35
CA ARG A 205 3.54 0.75 11.98
C ARG A 205 2.64 -0.01 11.00
N LEU A 206 1.93 0.74 10.14
CA LEU A 206 1.13 0.20 9.05
C LEU A 206 2.01 -0.43 7.97
N LEU A 207 1.43 -1.36 7.23
CA LEU A 207 1.97 -2.11 6.12
C LEU A 207 3.13 -3.04 6.50
N GLY A 208 2.94 -4.33 6.28
CA GLY A 208 4.00 -5.32 6.36
C GLY A 208 5.00 -5.13 5.23
N ALA A 209 6.11 -4.47 5.51
CA ALA A 209 7.11 -4.13 4.50
C ALA A 209 8.21 -5.19 4.40
N ASP A 210 8.57 -5.57 3.17
CA ASP A 210 9.75 -6.39 2.91
C ASP A 210 11.00 -5.76 3.56
N PRO A 211 11.72 -6.47 4.44
CA PRO A 211 12.85 -5.90 5.18
C PRO A 211 14.07 -5.60 4.32
N ILE A 212 14.12 -6.11 3.12
CA ILE A 212 15.22 -5.93 2.16
C ILE A 212 14.79 -4.94 1.07
N TYR A 213 13.84 -5.34 0.23
CA TYR A 213 13.55 -4.66 -1.04
C TYR A 213 12.71 -3.39 -0.88
N ALA A 214 11.88 -3.29 0.16
CA ALA A 214 11.18 -2.05 0.43
C ALA A 214 12.15 -0.88 0.70
N PHE A 215 13.37 -1.18 1.20
CA PHE A 215 14.43 -0.18 1.37
C PHE A 215 15.32 -0.06 0.14
N GLU A 216 15.79 -1.19 -0.41
CA GLU A 216 16.77 -1.20 -1.50
C GLU A 216 16.23 -0.58 -2.79
N ASP A 217 14.99 -0.87 -3.15
CA ASP A 217 14.39 -0.31 -4.37
C ASP A 217 14.22 1.21 -4.30
N GLY A 218 13.94 1.76 -3.11
CA GLY A 218 13.92 3.21 -2.91
C GLY A 218 15.26 3.87 -3.21
N ILE A 219 16.38 3.23 -2.84
CA ILE A 219 17.73 3.73 -3.13
C ILE A 219 18.05 3.64 -4.62
N ARG A 220 17.69 2.54 -5.24
CA ARG A 220 17.99 2.28 -6.66
C ARG A 220 17.19 3.16 -7.62
N LYS A 221 16.20 3.93 -7.11
CA LYS A 221 15.27 4.76 -7.90
C LYS A 221 14.61 4.02 -9.07
N SER A 222 14.71 2.70 -9.10
CA SER A 222 13.89 1.89 -9.96
C SER A 222 12.45 2.04 -9.47
N VAL A 223 11.53 2.21 -10.35
CA VAL A 223 10.08 2.35 -10.12
C VAL A 223 9.72 1.71 -8.79
N CYS A 224 9.36 2.53 -7.79
CA CYS A 224 9.08 2.07 -6.44
C CYS A 224 8.11 0.91 -6.46
N GLY A 225 8.61 -0.32 -6.44
CA GLY A 225 7.79 -1.49 -6.24
C GLY A 225 7.24 -1.41 -4.82
N VAL A 226 5.93 -1.51 -4.68
CA VAL A 226 5.32 -1.63 -3.36
C VAL A 226 5.59 -3.05 -2.85
N TYR A 227 6.61 -3.21 -2.03
CA TYR A 227 6.98 -4.49 -1.39
C TYR A 227 6.35 -4.59 -0.01
N THR A 228 5.02 -4.64 0.02
CA THR A 228 4.23 -4.70 1.26
C THR A 228 3.15 -5.78 1.18
N LEU A 229 2.53 -6.09 2.32
CA LEU A 229 1.37 -7.01 2.39
C LEU A 229 0.06 -6.40 1.88
N GLU A 230 0.07 -5.22 1.28
CA GLU A 230 -1.14 -4.67 0.67
C GLU A 230 -1.66 -5.62 -0.42
N PRO A 231 -2.86 -6.19 -0.28
CA PRO A 231 -3.39 -7.19 -1.20
C PRO A 231 -3.43 -6.77 -2.67
N ALA A 232 -3.56 -5.47 -2.96
CA ALA A 232 -3.52 -4.93 -4.31
C ALA A 232 -2.11 -4.93 -4.93
N ALA A 233 -1.05 -4.96 -4.11
CA ALA A 233 0.32 -4.96 -4.60
C ALA A 233 0.66 -6.28 -5.30
N THR A 234 1.36 -6.20 -6.43
CA THR A 234 1.71 -7.41 -7.23
C THR A 234 2.51 -8.43 -6.42
N ILE A 235 3.42 -7.98 -5.55
CA ILE A 235 4.23 -8.88 -4.72
C ILE A 235 3.37 -9.61 -3.67
N ALA A 236 2.36 -8.94 -3.12
CA ALA A 236 1.44 -9.52 -2.15
C ALA A 236 0.47 -10.57 -2.76
N GLN A 237 0.44 -10.67 -4.10
CA GLN A 237 -0.27 -11.70 -4.85
C GLN A 237 0.66 -12.87 -5.25
N ASN A 238 1.95 -12.80 -4.90
CA ASN A 238 2.92 -13.87 -5.11
C ASN A 238 2.98 -14.75 -3.86
N ARG A 239 2.55 -16.01 -4.01
CA ARG A 239 2.48 -16.99 -2.92
C ARG A 239 3.85 -17.22 -2.26
N ASP A 240 4.91 -17.37 -3.05
CA ASP A 240 6.24 -17.69 -2.52
C ASP A 240 6.78 -16.55 -1.64
N TRP A 241 6.51 -15.29 -2.06
CA TRP A 241 6.89 -14.13 -1.26
C TRP A 241 6.03 -14.00 0.01
N VAL A 242 4.72 -14.20 -0.06
CA VAL A 242 3.81 -14.13 1.09
C VAL A 242 4.19 -15.18 2.13
N GLU A 243 4.39 -16.45 1.72
CA GLU A 243 4.83 -17.52 2.62
C GLU A 243 6.20 -17.21 3.23
N TRP A 244 7.16 -16.74 2.43
CA TRP A 244 8.48 -16.30 2.93
C TRP A 244 8.35 -15.15 3.92
N PHE A 245 7.54 -14.15 3.63
CA PHE A 245 7.37 -12.97 4.49
C PHE A 245 6.84 -13.36 5.87
N PHE A 246 5.74 -14.10 5.92
CA PHE A 246 5.16 -14.56 7.20
C PHE A 246 6.11 -15.50 7.94
N GLN A 247 6.83 -16.37 7.24
CA GLN A 247 7.83 -17.24 7.84
C GLN A 247 8.93 -16.42 8.54
N ARG A 248 9.45 -15.37 7.88
CA ARG A 248 10.47 -14.50 8.48
C ARG A 248 9.92 -13.70 9.67
N GLN A 249 8.71 -13.19 9.53
CA GLN A 249 8.08 -12.36 10.56
C GLN A 249 7.64 -13.13 11.80
N VAL A 250 7.21 -14.38 11.64
CA VAL A 250 6.61 -15.18 12.71
C VAL A 250 7.57 -16.20 13.30
N MET A 251 8.41 -16.81 12.49
CA MET A 251 9.18 -18.00 12.87
C MET A 251 10.63 -17.73 13.21
N GLU A 252 11.23 -16.66 12.67
CA GLU A 252 12.63 -16.35 12.99
C GLU A 252 12.78 -15.75 14.39
N SER A 253 13.91 -16.00 15.02
CA SER A 253 14.20 -15.53 16.38
C SER A 253 14.34 -14.01 16.39
N THR A 254 13.43 -13.33 17.09
CA THR A 254 13.41 -11.88 17.28
C THR A 254 13.46 -11.51 18.75
N ILE A 255 13.83 -10.24 19.03
CA ILE A 255 13.66 -9.63 20.36
C ILE A 255 12.27 -8.97 20.41
N GLY A 256 11.67 -8.95 21.59
CA GLY A 256 10.38 -8.33 21.83
C GLY A 256 9.23 -9.20 21.33
N PHE A 257 8.56 -8.75 20.31
CA PHE A 257 7.42 -9.43 19.68
C PHE A 257 7.48 -9.23 18.16
N SER A 258 6.80 -10.08 17.42
CA SER A 258 6.57 -9.88 16.00
C SER A 258 5.23 -9.18 15.78
N TYR A 259 5.21 -8.21 14.90
CA TYR A 259 4.01 -7.48 14.52
C TYR A 259 3.97 -7.23 13.02
N VAL A 260 2.83 -7.47 12.42
CA VAL A 260 2.58 -7.18 11.02
C VAL A 260 1.12 -6.78 10.81
N GLN A 261 0.89 -5.93 9.83
CA GLN A 261 -0.45 -5.63 9.33
C GLN A 261 -0.62 -6.14 7.91
N THR A 262 -1.81 -6.64 7.64
CA THR A 262 -2.38 -6.91 6.32
C THR A 262 -3.74 -6.25 6.22
N GLY A 263 -4.36 -6.29 5.08
CA GLY A 263 -5.61 -5.58 4.79
C GLY A 263 -5.38 -4.48 3.75
N GLN A 264 -6.43 -3.82 3.35
CA GLN A 264 -6.38 -2.85 2.26
C GLN A 264 -7.46 -1.78 2.42
N GLU A 265 -7.34 -0.70 1.66
CA GLU A 265 -8.44 0.22 1.43
C GLU A 265 -9.39 -0.29 0.34
N ASN A 266 -10.68 -0.06 0.55
CA ASN A 266 -11.75 -0.54 -0.34
C ASN A 266 -11.73 0.10 -1.73
N THR A 267 -11.10 1.26 -1.90
CA THR A 267 -11.06 1.99 -3.18
C THR A 267 -10.19 1.31 -4.24
N PHE A 268 -9.33 0.36 -3.89
CA PHE A 268 -8.65 -0.50 -4.87
C PHE A 268 -9.57 -1.51 -5.54
N LEU A 269 -10.79 -1.69 -5.07
CA LEU A 269 -11.82 -2.61 -5.51
C LEU A 269 -11.43 -4.09 -5.39
N TRP A 270 -12.42 -4.94 -5.13
CA TRP A 270 -12.20 -6.36 -4.90
C TRP A 270 -11.53 -7.08 -6.07
N ASP A 271 -11.89 -6.75 -7.31
CA ASP A 271 -11.32 -7.39 -8.50
C ASP A 271 -9.79 -7.20 -8.61
N THR A 272 -9.26 -6.10 -8.08
CA THR A 272 -7.82 -5.83 -8.06
C THR A 272 -7.09 -6.55 -6.92
N MET A 273 -7.70 -6.62 -5.74
CA MET A 273 -7.03 -7.07 -4.53
C MET A 273 -7.41 -8.46 -4.05
N SER A 274 -8.50 -9.04 -4.57
CA SER A 274 -9.05 -10.33 -4.11
C SER A 274 -8.00 -11.45 -4.07
N LYS A 275 -7.18 -11.56 -5.09
CA LYS A 275 -6.14 -12.59 -5.19
C LYS A 275 -5.14 -12.51 -4.02
N GLY A 276 -4.67 -11.31 -3.69
CA GLY A 276 -3.75 -11.10 -2.58
C GLY A 276 -4.45 -11.28 -1.23
N TYR A 277 -5.67 -10.75 -1.10
CA TYR A 277 -6.45 -10.83 0.12
C TYR A 277 -6.78 -12.28 0.49
N GLU A 278 -7.36 -13.04 -0.43
CA GLU A 278 -7.69 -14.46 -0.24
C GLU A 278 -6.44 -15.33 0.03
N LEU A 279 -5.34 -15.06 -0.68
CA LEU A 279 -4.06 -15.76 -0.46
C LEU A 279 -3.58 -15.55 0.97
N GLN A 280 -3.58 -14.31 1.45
CA GLN A 280 -3.09 -13.98 2.79
C GLN A 280 -4.00 -14.53 3.88
N MET A 281 -5.32 -14.39 3.77
CA MET A 281 -6.26 -14.95 4.75
C MET A 281 -6.15 -16.46 4.84
N LYS A 282 -6.02 -17.15 3.71
CA LYS A 282 -5.81 -18.59 3.68
C LYS A 282 -4.49 -18.98 4.35
N HIS A 283 -3.41 -18.29 4.03
CA HIS A 283 -2.11 -18.58 4.63
C HIS A 283 -2.09 -18.32 6.13
N LEU A 284 -2.71 -17.24 6.60
CA LEU A 284 -2.87 -16.96 8.02
C LEU A 284 -3.61 -18.12 8.74
N ALA A 285 -4.66 -18.67 8.12
CA ALA A 285 -5.37 -19.81 8.69
C ALA A 285 -4.50 -21.09 8.77
N GLU A 286 -3.57 -21.27 7.85
CA GLU A 286 -2.63 -22.39 7.85
C GLU A 286 -1.57 -22.28 8.97
N ILE A 287 -1.17 -21.05 9.34
CA ILE A 287 -0.08 -20.80 10.31
C ILE A 287 -0.56 -20.39 11.71
N GLU A 288 -1.83 -19.99 11.89
CA GLU A 288 -2.35 -19.48 13.17
C GLU A 288 -2.14 -20.44 14.32
N GLU A 289 -2.62 -21.68 14.22
CA GLU A 289 -2.53 -22.67 15.28
C GLU A 289 -1.10 -23.22 15.48
N PRO A 290 -0.35 -23.61 14.43
CA PRO A 290 1.01 -24.12 14.58
C PRO A 290 1.97 -23.15 15.24
N TYR A 291 1.80 -21.85 15.05
CA TYR A 291 2.70 -20.81 15.56
C TYR A 291 2.07 -19.94 16.66
N GLN A 292 0.89 -20.30 17.15
CA GLN A 292 0.14 -19.53 18.16
C GLN A 292 0.00 -18.06 17.79
N LEU A 293 -0.22 -17.81 16.51
CA LEU A 293 -0.34 -16.48 15.94
C LEU A 293 -1.60 -15.78 16.46
N ARG A 294 -1.46 -14.54 16.93
CA ARG A 294 -2.58 -13.73 17.39
C ARG A 294 -3.11 -12.87 16.26
N ILE A 295 -4.24 -13.25 15.72
CA ILE A 295 -4.99 -12.44 14.76
C ILE A 295 -6.04 -11.66 15.53
N GLN A 296 -5.77 -10.39 15.78
CA GLN A 296 -6.53 -9.54 16.70
C GLN A 296 -6.69 -8.13 16.16
N THR A 297 -7.61 -7.36 16.74
CA THR A 297 -7.82 -5.96 16.36
C THR A 297 -6.65 -5.06 16.82
N LEU A 298 -6.58 -3.84 16.25
CA LEU A 298 -5.59 -2.87 16.70
C LEU A 298 -5.81 -2.46 18.16
N ALA A 299 -7.08 -2.33 18.59
CA ALA A 299 -7.41 -2.03 19.99
C ALA A 299 -6.92 -3.13 20.95
N GLU A 300 -7.09 -4.41 20.60
CA GLU A 300 -6.57 -5.52 21.42
C GLU A 300 -5.03 -5.51 21.46
N SER A 301 -4.37 -5.21 20.34
CA SER A 301 -2.93 -5.09 20.25
C SER A 301 -2.41 -3.95 21.13
N ALA A 302 -3.06 -2.79 21.08
CA ALA A 302 -2.71 -1.64 21.91
C ALA A 302 -2.90 -1.93 23.41
N ALA A 303 -4.01 -2.58 23.78
CA ALA A 303 -4.29 -2.97 25.15
C ALA A 303 -3.25 -3.99 25.67
N TRP A 304 -2.89 -4.99 24.85
CA TRP A 304 -1.84 -5.94 25.16
C TRP A 304 -0.49 -5.25 25.36
N TYR A 305 -0.10 -4.37 24.43
CA TYR A 305 1.16 -3.65 24.46
C TYR A 305 1.30 -2.81 25.75
N LYS A 306 0.28 -2.08 26.13
CA LYS A 306 0.24 -1.25 27.35
C LYS A 306 0.31 -2.08 28.65
N ARG A 307 -0.25 -3.30 28.65
CA ARG A 307 -0.10 -4.22 29.79
C ARG A 307 1.29 -4.83 29.90
N LYS A 308 1.95 -5.05 28.76
CA LYS A 308 3.26 -5.72 28.67
C LYS A 308 4.43 -4.76 28.92
N TYR A 309 4.36 -3.58 28.34
CA TYR A 309 5.45 -2.63 28.28
C TYR A 309 5.08 -1.29 28.92
N GLN A 310 5.96 -0.78 29.80
CA GLN A 310 5.83 0.59 30.34
C GLN A 310 6.59 1.63 29.51
N LEU A 311 7.61 1.21 28.77
CA LEU A 311 8.42 1.98 27.84
C LEU A 311 8.56 1.17 26.56
N THR A 312 8.99 1.81 25.48
CA THR A 312 9.27 1.13 24.21
C THR A 312 10.32 0.03 24.39
N PRO A 313 10.00 -1.24 24.10
CA PRO A 313 10.97 -2.34 24.20
C PRO A 313 11.93 -2.33 23.01
N VAL A 314 13.05 -3.03 23.18
CA VAL A 314 13.90 -3.42 22.04
C VAL A 314 13.13 -4.40 21.17
N THR A 315 13.21 -4.20 19.84
CA THR A 315 12.67 -5.15 18.85
C THR A 315 13.66 -5.38 17.71
N THR A 316 13.60 -6.55 17.11
CA THR A 316 14.42 -6.89 15.95
C THR A 316 13.58 -7.50 14.84
N TYR A 317 14.06 -7.36 13.63
CA TYR A 317 13.56 -8.06 12.47
C TYR A 317 14.74 -8.56 11.64
N ALA A 318 14.84 -9.86 11.43
CA ALA A 318 15.92 -10.48 10.70
C ALA A 318 15.39 -11.29 9.51
N ALA A 319 15.94 -11.08 8.32
CA ALA A 319 15.76 -11.96 7.18
C ALA A 319 17.08 -12.67 6.87
N THR A 320 17.18 -13.92 7.32
CA THR A 320 18.37 -14.75 7.15
C THR A 320 18.43 -15.49 5.81
N LYS A 321 17.32 -15.47 5.07
CA LYS A 321 17.21 -15.95 3.70
C LYS A 321 16.41 -14.96 2.88
N ASP A 322 16.87 -14.74 1.67
CA ASP A 322 16.17 -13.97 0.67
C ASP A 322 15.11 -14.83 -0.02
N TRP A 323 13.99 -14.23 -0.41
CA TRP A 323 13.03 -14.88 -1.30
C TRP A 323 13.54 -14.87 -2.76
N ASN A 324 14.31 -13.83 -3.12
CA ASN A 324 15.04 -13.77 -4.38
C ASN A 324 16.40 -14.49 -4.25
N THR A 325 16.41 -15.75 -4.65
CA THR A 325 17.59 -16.62 -4.52
C THR A 325 18.79 -16.19 -5.37
N GLU A 326 18.58 -15.37 -6.38
CA GLU A 326 19.65 -14.84 -7.24
C GLU A 326 20.47 -13.76 -6.52
N GLU A 327 19.79 -12.85 -5.82
CA GLU A 327 20.44 -11.78 -5.03
C GLU A 327 21.01 -12.31 -3.71
N ASN A 328 20.30 -13.21 -3.05
CA ASN A 328 20.69 -13.87 -1.79
C ASN A 328 21.10 -12.90 -0.68
N LEU A 329 20.34 -11.83 -0.52
CA LEU A 329 20.57 -10.80 0.49
C LEU A 329 20.12 -11.25 1.89
N LYS A 330 20.74 -10.70 2.92
CA LYS A 330 20.33 -10.91 4.33
C LYS A 330 20.34 -9.58 5.05
N THR A 331 19.40 -9.38 5.95
CA THR A 331 19.28 -8.13 6.69
C THR A 331 18.94 -8.37 8.15
N LEU A 332 19.36 -7.42 8.99
CA LEU A 332 18.92 -7.27 10.37
C LEU A 332 18.51 -5.83 10.58
N TRP A 333 17.29 -5.64 11.08
CA TRP A 333 16.82 -4.40 11.67
C TRP A 333 16.81 -4.54 13.19
N TYR A 334 17.39 -3.57 13.87
CA TYR A 334 17.39 -3.46 15.31
C TYR A 334 16.82 -2.10 15.71
N ASN A 335 15.82 -2.10 16.60
CA ASN A 335 15.20 -0.90 17.12
C ASN A 335 15.28 -0.88 18.65
N SER A 336 15.62 0.26 19.20
CA SER A 336 15.47 0.59 20.60
C SER A 336 14.86 1.98 20.78
N ARG A 337 14.61 2.41 21.98
CA ARG A 337 14.19 3.81 22.24
C ARG A 337 15.29 4.84 22.02
N PHE A 338 16.50 4.43 21.67
CA PHE A 338 17.66 5.30 21.47
C PHE A 338 18.11 5.36 20.02
N TYR A 339 17.88 4.32 19.25
CA TYR A 339 18.29 4.26 17.85
C TYR A 339 17.58 3.16 17.06
N ARG A 340 17.61 3.35 15.75
CA ARG A 340 17.27 2.34 14.74
C ARG A 340 18.49 2.05 13.91
N LEU A 341 18.73 0.79 13.59
CA LEU A 341 19.89 0.36 12.82
C LEU A 341 19.51 -0.75 11.83
N SER A 342 20.01 -0.67 10.59
CA SER A 342 19.87 -1.74 9.61
C SER A 342 21.20 -2.17 9.05
N PHE A 343 21.46 -3.48 9.11
CA PHE A 343 22.55 -4.15 8.42
C PHE A 343 22.03 -4.80 7.12
N LEU A 344 22.84 -4.75 6.07
CA LEU A 344 22.66 -5.55 4.87
C LEU A 344 23.92 -6.38 4.62
N PHE A 345 23.74 -7.67 4.36
CA PHE A 345 24.78 -8.58 3.92
C PHE A 345 24.55 -8.94 2.45
N GLU A 346 25.53 -8.61 1.63
CA GLU A 346 25.50 -8.78 0.19
C GLU A 346 26.89 -9.25 -0.29
N ASN A 347 26.95 -10.34 -1.06
CA ASN A 347 28.19 -10.85 -1.71
C ASN A 347 29.39 -11.02 -0.79
N GLY A 348 29.16 -11.39 0.47
CA GLY A 348 30.23 -11.55 1.46
C GLY A 348 30.57 -10.30 2.23
N SER A 349 30.12 -9.14 1.84
CA SER A 349 30.30 -7.85 2.52
C SER A 349 29.13 -7.55 3.46
N LEU A 350 29.41 -6.90 4.58
CA LEU A 350 28.44 -6.40 5.53
C LEU A 350 28.49 -4.87 5.55
N ILE A 351 27.34 -4.23 5.47
CA ILE A 351 27.21 -2.76 5.54
C ILE A 351 26.16 -2.36 6.56
N ILE A 352 26.29 -1.15 7.13
CA ILE A 352 25.21 -0.44 7.79
C ILE A 352 24.60 0.52 6.77
N ARG A 353 23.35 0.29 6.41
CA ARG A 353 22.63 1.07 5.38
C ARG A 353 21.67 2.10 5.94
N ASP A 354 21.33 1.97 7.23
CA ASP A 354 20.45 2.87 7.95
C ASP A 354 20.89 2.94 9.41
N LEU A 355 21.03 4.14 9.95
CA LEU A 355 21.27 4.42 11.37
C LEU A 355 20.67 5.77 11.71
N HIS A 356 19.59 5.75 12.49
CA HIS A 356 18.95 6.94 13.03
C HIS A 356 19.03 6.93 14.55
N LEU A 357 19.41 8.04 15.15
CA LEU A 357 19.33 8.24 16.58
C LEU A 357 17.95 8.75 16.98
N PHE A 358 17.54 8.51 18.22
CA PHE A 358 16.32 9.05 18.76
C PHE A 358 16.61 9.95 19.96
N ASN A 359 15.85 11.03 20.05
CA ASN A 359 15.90 11.98 21.17
C ASN A 359 14.49 12.48 21.47
N GLU A 360 13.98 12.14 22.65
CA GLU A 360 12.61 12.49 23.07
C GLU A 360 12.34 13.99 23.17
N ASN A 361 13.38 14.84 23.20
CA ASN A 361 13.27 16.30 23.25
C ASN A 361 13.26 16.94 21.84
N TYR A 362 13.50 16.15 20.79
CA TYR A 362 13.47 16.67 19.43
C TYR A 362 12.02 16.89 18.99
N ARG A 363 11.65 18.16 18.87
CA ARG A 363 10.30 18.56 18.52
C ARG A 363 10.09 18.49 17.00
N SER A 364 9.01 17.83 16.56
CA SER A 364 8.54 17.92 15.19
C SER A 364 8.23 19.38 14.83
N ARG A 365 8.64 19.82 13.64
CA ARG A 365 8.32 21.18 13.16
C ARG A 365 6.82 21.40 13.07
N TYR A 366 6.05 20.39 12.71
CA TYR A 366 4.60 20.45 12.62
C TYR A 366 3.88 20.48 13.99
N TYR A 367 4.65 20.47 15.07
CA TYR A 367 4.12 20.80 16.38
C TYR A 367 3.65 22.25 16.46
N GLU A 368 4.33 23.17 15.77
CA GLU A 368 3.98 24.60 15.71
C GLU A 368 3.59 25.05 14.29
N ASP A 369 4.27 24.55 13.26
CA ASP A 369 4.17 25.00 11.89
C ASP A 369 3.04 24.28 11.13
N VAL A 370 2.61 24.90 10.04
CA VAL A 370 1.64 24.35 9.09
C VAL A 370 2.37 23.99 7.81
N LEU A 371 2.13 22.78 7.31
CA LEU A 371 2.66 22.34 6.02
C LEU A 371 1.96 23.07 4.88
N THR A 372 2.73 23.72 4.02
CA THR A 372 2.26 24.46 2.84
C THR A 372 2.72 23.82 1.53
N GLU A 373 3.81 23.03 1.57
CA GLU A 373 4.41 22.37 0.43
C GLU A 373 3.78 20.98 0.21
N GLU A 374 3.87 20.46 -0.98
CA GLU A 374 3.34 19.12 -1.33
C GLU A 374 4.16 17.97 -0.74
N GLU A 375 5.35 18.25 -0.24
CA GLU A 375 6.21 17.28 0.45
C GLU A 375 6.37 17.65 1.91
N SER A 376 6.24 16.68 2.80
CA SER A 376 6.52 16.85 4.23
C SER A 376 7.99 16.57 4.52
N ILE A 377 8.52 17.22 5.55
CA ILE A 377 9.84 16.93 6.07
C ILE A 377 9.70 16.17 7.38
N PHE A 378 10.32 15.00 7.46
CA PHE A 378 10.32 14.18 8.66
C PHE A 378 11.46 14.60 9.59
N ASP A 379 11.11 15.04 10.79
CA ASP A 379 12.07 15.46 11.81
C ASP A 379 12.66 14.20 12.50
N THR A 380 13.72 13.67 11.91
CA THR A 380 14.48 12.50 12.36
C THR A 380 15.95 12.88 12.53
N LEU A 381 16.75 11.99 13.14
CA LEU A 381 18.16 12.26 13.45
C LEU A 381 19.07 11.23 12.75
N PRO A 382 19.22 11.32 11.43
CA PRO A 382 20.00 10.35 10.66
C PRO A 382 21.51 10.52 10.88
N VAL A 383 22.20 9.41 11.04
CA VAL A 383 23.67 9.29 10.89
C VAL A 383 24.00 8.69 9.53
N VAL A 384 23.27 7.63 9.18
CA VAL A 384 23.24 7.01 7.85
C VAL A 384 21.80 6.93 7.42
N ASP A 385 21.50 7.49 6.27
CA ASP A 385 20.21 7.32 5.61
C ASP A 385 20.45 6.99 4.15
N GLY A 386 20.20 5.73 3.80
CA GLY A 386 20.45 5.25 2.42
C GLY A 386 19.53 5.89 1.40
N HIS A 387 18.34 6.39 1.81
CA HIS A 387 17.41 7.05 0.91
C HIS A 387 17.77 8.53 0.68
N GLN A 388 17.94 9.27 1.79
CA GLN A 388 18.14 10.74 1.70
C GLN A 388 19.55 11.12 1.28
N PHE A 389 20.57 10.33 1.69
CA PHE A 389 21.96 10.71 1.52
C PHE A 389 22.64 10.03 0.33
N SER A 390 22.02 9.06 -0.31
CA SER A 390 22.54 8.46 -1.53
C SER A 390 22.35 9.39 -2.72
N THR A 391 23.38 9.44 -3.57
CA THR A 391 23.37 10.12 -4.86
C THR A 391 23.51 9.10 -5.98
N ASP A 392 23.45 9.55 -7.24
CA ASP A 392 23.65 8.64 -8.39
C ASP A 392 25.06 8.00 -8.40
N ASP A 393 26.05 8.68 -7.80
CA ASP A 393 27.45 8.23 -7.79
C ASP A 393 27.85 7.55 -6.46
N VAL A 394 27.17 7.85 -5.33
CA VAL A 394 27.58 7.41 -4.00
C VAL A 394 26.38 6.88 -3.22
N ARG A 395 26.43 5.62 -2.84
CA ARG A 395 25.50 5.02 -1.88
C ARG A 395 25.91 5.40 -0.46
N ALA A 396 25.01 6.01 0.30
CA ALA A 396 25.23 6.30 1.71
C ALA A 396 25.18 5.01 2.54
N LYS A 397 26.33 4.67 3.15
CA LYS A 397 26.49 3.46 3.98
C LYS A 397 27.76 3.55 4.82
N ILE A 398 27.82 2.86 5.96
CA ILE A 398 29.05 2.56 6.66
C ILE A 398 29.55 1.19 6.17
N GLN A 399 30.80 1.14 5.76
CA GLN A 399 31.49 -0.06 5.30
C GLN A 399 32.52 -0.52 6.35
N PHE A 400 32.87 -1.79 6.31
CA PHE A 400 33.84 -2.43 7.18
C PHE A 400 35.10 -2.70 6.39
N PHE A 401 36.23 -2.18 6.88
CA PHE A 401 37.57 -2.36 6.27
C PHE A 401 38.55 -2.95 7.25
N GLU A 402 39.55 -3.64 6.71
CA GLU A 402 40.80 -3.89 7.37
C GLU A 402 41.74 -2.68 7.13
N LEU A 403 42.14 -2.01 8.20
CA LEU A 403 43.13 -0.94 8.16
C LEU A 403 44.51 -1.51 8.53
N LYS A 404 45.42 -1.62 7.57
CA LYS A 404 46.77 -2.10 7.76
C LYS A 404 47.73 -1.01 8.28
N SER A 405 48.77 -1.39 8.96
CA SER A 405 49.78 -0.47 9.57
C SER A 405 50.38 0.56 8.61
N GLN A 406 50.30 0.30 7.32
CA GLN A 406 50.76 1.23 6.27
C GLN A 406 49.65 2.18 5.74
N GLY A 407 48.49 2.20 6.36
CA GLY A 407 47.36 2.99 5.93
C GLY A 407 46.54 2.39 4.77
N LEU A 408 46.90 1.18 4.31
CA LEU A 408 46.13 0.50 3.25
C LEU A 408 44.80 0.00 3.79
N LEU A 409 43.72 0.28 3.05
CA LEU A 409 42.35 -0.19 3.34
C LEU A 409 42.00 -1.34 2.41
N THR A 410 41.44 -2.39 2.99
CA THR A 410 40.85 -3.52 2.25
C THR A 410 39.46 -3.78 2.80
N GLU A 411 38.42 -3.80 1.98
CA GLU A 411 37.07 -4.12 2.42
C GLU A 411 37.06 -5.54 3.03
N LEU A 412 36.39 -5.70 4.18
CA LEU A 412 36.24 -6.99 4.83
C LEU A 412 35.20 -7.82 4.10
N GLU A 413 35.54 -9.07 3.83
CA GLU A 413 34.64 -10.04 3.22
C GLU A 413 34.70 -11.36 3.99
N GLY A 414 33.55 -12.05 4.02
CA GLY A 414 33.49 -13.35 4.67
C GLY A 414 32.12 -14.01 4.56
N ASN A 415 32.09 -15.31 4.85
CA ASN A 415 30.90 -16.13 4.90
C ASN A 415 31.24 -17.41 5.74
N PRO A 416 30.36 -17.96 6.59
CA PRO A 416 28.97 -17.55 6.78
C PRO A 416 28.79 -16.34 7.70
N ILE A 417 27.60 -15.75 7.63
CA ILE A 417 27.09 -14.82 8.63
C ILE A 417 25.93 -15.47 9.39
N ARG A 418 25.87 -15.23 10.73
CA ARG A 418 24.81 -15.76 11.60
C ARG A 418 24.21 -14.64 12.42
N PHE A 419 22.92 -14.74 12.67
CA PHE A 419 22.15 -13.82 13.51
C PHE A 419 21.58 -14.58 14.69
N GLU A 420 21.77 -14.05 15.92
CA GLU A 420 21.29 -14.72 17.14
C GLU A 420 20.82 -13.74 18.21
N LYS A 421 19.68 -14.05 18.82
CA LYS A 421 19.21 -13.38 20.04
C LYS A 421 20.03 -13.85 21.22
N LEU A 422 20.63 -12.92 21.96
CA LEU A 422 21.39 -13.25 23.21
C LEU A 422 20.49 -13.17 24.44
N ASN A 423 19.63 -12.14 24.51
CA ASN A 423 18.67 -11.91 25.59
C ASN A 423 17.54 -10.99 25.11
N ASP A 424 16.78 -10.40 26.00
CA ASP A 424 15.63 -9.57 25.65
C ASP A 424 15.99 -8.14 25.17
N CYS A 425 17.29 -7.79 25.13
CA CYS A 425 17.77 -6.51 24.62
C CYS A 425 18.91 -6.65 23.61
N ASP A 426 19.65 -7.74 23.65
CA ASP A 426 20.89 -7.87 22.90
C ASP A 426 20.75 -8.87 21.76
N TYR A 427 21.19 -8.44 20.58
CA TYR A 427 21.21 -9.26 19.37
C TYR A 427 22.59 -9.24 18.74
N ARG A 428 23.08 -10.42 18.29
CA ARG A 428 24.43 -10.58 17.77
C ARG A 428 24.45 -11.02 16.32
N ILE A 429 25.35 -10.38 15.56
CA ILE A 429 25.81 -10.87 14.26
C ILE A 429 27.19 -11.50 14.47
N THR A 430 27.37 -12.74 14.04
CA THR A 430 28.69 -13.42 13.95
C THR A 430 29.03 -13.56 12.46
N TRP A 431 30.08 -12.88 12.03
CA TRP A 431 30.55 -12.85 10.64
C TRP A 431 31.94 -13.47 10.54
N LEU A 432 32.07 -14.61 9.86
CA LEU A 432 33.33 -15.28 9.64
C LEU A 432 34.02 -14.75 8.40
N LEU A 433 35.11 -14.03 8.57
CA LEU A 433 35.89 -13.47 7.48
C LEU A 433 36.67 -14.54 6.70
N ASN A 434 37.03 -14.22 5.47
CA ASN A 434 37.81 -15.11 4.59
C ASN A 434 39.20 -15.47 5.16
N ASN A 435 39.75 -14.66 6.09
CA ASN A 435 40.99 -14.93 6.80
C ASN A 435 40.84 -15.80 8.06
N GLY A 436 39.61 -16.27 8.36
CA GLY A 436 39.32 -17.13 9.52
C GLY A 436 39.02 -16.38 10.81
N ILE A 437 39.09 -15.06 10.83
CA ILE A 437 38.74 -14.24 11.98
C ILE A 437 37.21 -14.10 12.05
N SER A 438 36.62 -14.23 13.23
CA SER A 438 35.20 -13.94 13.44
C SER A 438 35.01 -12.52 13.98
N VAL A 439 34.21 -11.72 13.30
CA VAL A 439 33.74 -10.43 13.79
C VAL A 439 32.41 -10.64 14.52
N LEU A 440 32.33 -10.19 15.76
CA LEU A 440 31.17 -10.29 16.65
C LEU A 440 30.59 -8.87 16.79
N ILE A 441 29.43 -8.64 16.21
CA ILE A 441 28.73 -7.35 16.27
C ILE A 441 27.51 -7.52 17.18
N THR A 442 27.48 -6.83 18.30
CA THR A 442 26.41 -6.92 19.28
C THR A 442 25.65 -5.59 19.35
N CYS A 443 24.38 -5.60 19.00
CA CYS A 443 23.46 -4.50 19.22
C CYS A 443 22.89 -4.62 20.62
N GLU A 444 23.00 -3.56 21.42
CA GLU A 444 22.45 -3.42 22.76
C GLU A 444 21.51 -2.20 22.79
N GLU A 445 20.72 -2.03 23.85
CA GLU A 445 19.64 -1.02 23.88
C GLU A 445 20.11 0.40 23.53
N ASN A 446 21.32 0.83 23.93
CA ASN A 446 21.85 2.16 23.60
C ASN A 446 23.25 2.17 22.99
N LYS A 447 23.77 1.02 22.57
CA LYS A 447 25.10 0.94 22.00
C LYS A 447 25.29 -0.21 21.01
N LEU A 448 26.35 -0.09 20.23
CA LEU A 448 26.82 -1.11 19.30
C LEU A 448 28.25 -1.49 19.67
N GLN A 449 28.50 -2.77 19.91
CA GLN A 449 29.84 -3.32 20.15
C GLN A 449 30.28 -4.15 18.95
N ILE A 450 31.55 -3.97 18.58
CA ILE A 450 32.21 -4.80 17.57
C ILE A 450 33.48 -5.36 18.16
N LYS A 451 33.60 -6.69 18.20
CA LYS A 451 34.77 -7.41 18.73
C LYS A 451 35.20 -8.46 17.74
N THR A 452 36.44 -8.90 17.88
CA THR A 452 36.99 -10.04 17.14
C THR A 452 37.33 -11.18 18.11
N ASN A 453 37.22 -12.40 17.63
CA ASN A 453 37.61 -13.59 18.44
C ASN A 453 39.12 -13.73 18.61
N GLN A 454 39.91 -13.05 17.82
CA GLN A 454 41.36 -12.95 17.89
C GLN A 454 41.82 -11.64 17.28
N ALA A 455 42.98 -11.15 17.70
CA ALA A 455 43.57 -9.93 17.15
C ALA A 455 43.93 -10.08 15.67
N PHE A 456 43.76 -9.00 14.92
CA PHE A 456 44.38 -8.89 13.61
C PHE A 456 45.89 -8.67 13.73
N GLU A 457 46.71 -9.48 13.05
CA GLU A 457 48.17 -9.27 13.03
C GLU A 457 48.49 -7.99 12.27
N HIS A 458 48.93 -6.93 12.95
CA HIS A 458 49.36 -5.65 12.38
C HIS A 458 48.24 -4.85 11.62
N SER A 459 46.96 -5.10 11.91
CA SER A 459 45.84 -4.37 11.34
C SER A 459 44.69 -4.19 12.34
N ARG A 460 43.70 -3.38 11.98
CA ARG A 460 42.52 -3.03 12.78
C ARG A 460 41.26 -3.08 11.94
N ILE A 461 40.10 -3.27 12.57
CA ILE A 461 38.81 -3.01 11.90
C ILE A 461 38.61 -1.50 11.81
N LEU A 462 38.20 -1.02 10.65
CA LEU A 462 37.77 0.34 10.40
C LEU A 462 36.32 0.34 9.91
N LEU A 463 35.48 1.09 10.60
CA LEU A 463 34.16 1.49 10.08
C LEU A 463 34.31 2.84 9.41
N ALA A 464 33.88 2.97 8.18
CA ALA A 464 34.03 4.22 7.46
C ALA A 464 32.81 4.53 6.57
N MET A 465 32.46 5.82 6.50
CA MET A 465 31.42 6.37 5.65
C MET A 465 31.99 7.53 4.82
N LYS A 466 31.85 7.46 3.50
CA LYS A 466 32.45 8.45 2.58
C LYS A 466 31.83 9.83 2.68
N TYR A 467 30.50 9.89 2.84
CA TYR A 467 29.77 11.13 2.82
C TYR A 467 28.69 11.13 3.91
N CYS A 468 28.77 12.08 4.83
CA CYS A 468 27.84 12.28 5.93
C CYS A 468 27.40 13.76 5.99
N PRO A 469 26.34 14.15 5.30
CA PRO A 469 25.96 15.56 5.11
C PRO A 469 25.56 16.26 6.42
N VAL A 470 25.22 15.50 7.45
CA VAL A 470 24.81 16.02 8.75
C VAL A 470 25.97 16.16 9.74
N LEU A 471 27.19 15.75 9.37
CA LEU A 471 28.36 15.85 10.27
C LEU A 471 28.76 17.31 10.47
N LYS A 472 28.65 17.79 11.70
CA LYS A 472 29.07 19.13 12.14
C LYS A 472 30.55 19.19 12.52
N GLY A 473 31.06 18.13 13.11
CA GLY A 473 32.46 18.02 13.50
C GLY A 473 32.74 16.94 14.55
N ILE A 474 34.01 16.78 14.88
CA ILE A 474 34.50 15.76 15.82
C ILE A 474 35.19 16.45 17.00
N LYS A 475 34.87 16.04 18.23
CA LYS A 475 35.51 16.57 19.42
C LYS A 475 35.48 15.51 20.56
N ASN A 476 36.62 15.27 21.19
CA ASN A 476 36.76 14.40 22.36
C ASN A 476 36.15 12.98 22.13
N ASN A 477 36.45 12.35 21.04
CA ASN A 477 35.92 11.03 20.65
C ASN A 477 34.39 10.99 20.46
N VAL A 478 33.80 12.13 20.07
CA VAL A 478 32.38 12.30 19.80
C VAL A 478 32.19 12.88 18.42
N PHE A 479 31.37 12.22 17.61
CA PHE A 479 30.83 12.80 16.39
C PHE A 479 29.63 13.66 16.76
N ASN A 480 29.65 14.92 16.35
CA ASN A 480 28.57 15.87 16.51
C ASN A 480 27.91 16.09 15.17
N PHE A 481 26.62 15.96 15.15
CA PHE A 481 25.77 16.12 13.98
C PHE A 481 24.82 17.29 14.16
N THR A 482 24.31 17.81 13.06
CA THR A 482 23.18 18.72 13.07
C THR A 482 22.26 18.37 11.92
N HIS A 483 20.97 18.27 12.19
CA HIS A 483 19.94 18.07 11.20
C HIS A 483 18.76 18.97 11.56
N GLU A 484 18.27 19.75 10.58
CA GLU A 484 17.13 20.65 10.78
C GLU A 484 17.24 21.50 12.07
N GLN A 485 18.44 22.07 12.31
CA GLN A 485 18.79 22.91 13.46
C GLN A 485 18.85 22.21 14.83
N PHE A 486 18.72 20.90 14.87
CA PHE A 486 18.87 20.10 16.09
C PHE A 486 20.25 19.42 16.12
N ASP A 487 20.98 19.65 17.23
CA ASP A 487 22.29 19.05 17.44
C ASP A 487 22.15 17.72 18.19
N TYR A 488 22.86 16.69 17.74
CA TYR A 488 22.90 15.36 18.37
C TYR A 488 24.28 14.72 18.19
N SER A 489 24.55 13.64 18.95
CA SER A 489 25.89 13.10 19.03
C SER A 489 25.93 11.57 19.06
N LEU A 490 26.99 11.02 18.47
CA LEU A 490 27.39 9.64 18.59
C LEU A 490 28.72 9.58 19.34
N PHE A 491 28.76 8.77 20.41
CA PHE A 491 29.90 8.64 21.31
C PHE A 491 30.70 7.40 20.94
N VAL A 492 32.04 7.54 20.85
CA VAL A 492 32.95 6.40 20.67
C VAL A 492 33.61 6.12 22.03
N ASP A 493 33.04 5.16 22.76
CA ASP A 493 33.51 4.80 24.12
C ASP A 493 34.76 3.90 24.05
N GLN A 494 34.92 3.09 22.99
CA GLN A 494 36.12 2.35 22.65
C GLN A 494 36.41 2.45 21.17
N GLY A 495 37.61 2.81 20.78
CA GLY A 495 38.08 3.01 19.42
C GLY A 495 38.70 4.40 19.19
N GLU A 496 39.36 4.55 18.08
CA GLU A 496 40.01 5.80 17.67
C GLU A 496 39.31 6.42 16.47
N ILE A 497 38.87 7.66 16.59
CA ILE A 497 38.34 8.41 15.44
C ILE A 497 39.50 8.89 14.58
N LEU A 498 39.49 8.52 13.30
CA LEU A 498 40.53 8.87 12.34
C LEU A 498 40.03 9.98 11.39
N ASN A 499 40.93 10.87 11.04
CA ASN A 499 40.68 11.85 9.98
C ASN A 499 41.30 11.33 8.67
N LEU A 500 40.49 10.73 7.83
CA LEU A 500 40.91 10.15 6.54
C LEU A 500 40.30 10.99 5.40
N ALA A 501 41.13 11.34 4.43
CA ALA A 501 40.72 12.28 3.37
C ALA A 501 39.48 11.84 2.54
N ASP A 502 39.26 10.55 2.43
CA ASP A 502 38.17 9.97 1.61
C ASP A 502 36.91 9.65 2.40
N PHE A 503 36.88 9.95 3.72
CA PHE A 503 35.76 9.58 4.60
C PHE A 503 35.42 10.70 5.58
N ASP A 504 34.15 11.02 5.70
CA ASP A 504 33.64 11.98 6.68
C ASP A 504 33.56 11.33 8.09
N LEU A 505 33.27 10.03 8.16
CA LEU A 505 33.23 9.26 9.40
C LEU A 505 34.18 8.07 9.25
N ALA A 506 35.12 7.96 10.20
CA ALA A 506 36.05 6.83 10.26
C ALA A 506 36.39 6.50 11.72
N ILE A 507 36.16 5.24 12.15
CA ILE A 507 36.40 4.75 13.50
C ILE A 507 37.21 3.46 13.41
N ALA A 508 38.42 3.46 13.92
CA ALA A 508 39.25 2.24 14.01
C ALA A 508 39.13 1.57 15.36
N SER A 509 39.11 0.23 15.39
CA SER A 509 39.12 -0.53 16.64
C SER A 509 40.41 -0.31 17.43
N GLU A 510 40.27 -0.32 18.76
CA GLU A 510 41.37 -0.41 19.71
C GLU A 510 41.40 -1.78 20.40
N ASN A 511 42.54 -2.36 20.58
CA ASN A 511 42.77 -3.67 21.19
C ASN A 511 41.86 -4.74 20.53
N GLU A 512 41.10 -5.18 20.26
CA GLU A 512 40.22 -6.15 19.59
C GLU A 512 38.76 -5.69 19.58
N GLY A 513 38.49 -4.38 19.84
CA GLY A 513 37.15 -3.92 19.94
C GLY A 513 36.90 -2.47 19.55
N LEU A 514 35.63 -2.19 19.29
CA LEU A 514 35.06 -0.88 19.05
C LEU A 514 33.70 -0.83 19.73
N GLU A 515 33.40 0.29 20.42
CA GLU A 515 32.10 0.52 21.03
C GLU A 515 31.61 1.92 20.69
N MET A 516 30.40 2.00 20.14
CA MET A 516 29.66 3.23 19.89
C MET A 516 28.43 3.28 20.80
N ARG A 517 28.14 4.46 21.38
CA ARG A 517 26.99 4.70 22.23
C ARG A 517 26.10 5.79 21.63
N PHE A 518 24.81 5.60 21.71
CA PHE A 518 23.78 6.40 21.03
C PHE A 518 22.98 7.31 21.96
N SER A 519 23.39 7.45 23.21
CA SER A 519 22.80 8.38 24.18
C SER A 519 23.84 8.90 25.14
N GLU A 520 23.55 9.95 25.89
CA GLU A 520 24.43 10.47 26.95
C GLU A 520 24.55 9.53 28.14
N GLN A 521 23.60 8.63 28.35
CA GLN A 521 23.58 7.71 29.47
C GLN A 521 24.61 6.59 29.28
N GLN A 522 25.57 6.50 30.19
CA GLN A 522 26.65 5.49 30.12
C GLN A 522 26.20 4.08 30.53
N SER A 523 25.25 3.95 31.42
CA SER A 523 24.70 2.67 31.86
C SER A 523 23.17 2.72 31.87
N LEU A 524 22.55 1.77 31.23
CA LEU A 524 21.12 1.58 31.24
C LEU A 524 20.75 0.27 31.91
N VAL A 525 19.74 0.35 32.77
CA VAL A 525 18.98 -0.83 33.17
C VAL A 525 17.71 -0.82 32.32
N SER A 526 17.53 -1.82 31.49
CA SER A 526 16.32 -1.93 30.71
C SER A 526 15.10 -2.00 31.63
N GLN A 527 14.19 -1.04 31.47
CA GLN A 527 12.96 -0.91 32.26
C GLN A 527 11.71 -1.01 31.38
N ALA A 528 11.85 -1.56 30.17
CA ALA A 528 10.75 -1.61 29.23
C ALA A 528 9.56 -2.45 29.71
N PHE A 529 9.84 -3.52 30.46
CA PHE A 529 8.78 -4.44 30.90
C PHE A 529 8.04 -3.94 32.13
N LEU A 530 6.74 -3.77 32.04
CA LEU A 530 5.86 -3.52 33.19
C LEU A 530 5.62 -4.82 33.96
N ASN A 531 5.44 -5.93 33.25
CA ASN A 531 5.15 -7.23 33.82
C ASN A 531 5.88 -8.35 33.04
N SER A 532 7.09 -8.69 33.47
CA SER A 532 7.89 -9.74 32.84
C SER A 532 7.31 -11.16 32.97
N ASN A 533 6.41 -11.36 33.94
CA ASN A 533 5.76 -12.65 34.23
C ASN A 533 4.26 -12.63 33.83
N MET A 534 3.85 -11.73 32.98
CA MET A 534 2.47 -11.68 32.49
C MET A 534 2.10 -13.00 31.82
N ILE A 535 1.07 -13.65 32.35
CA ILE A 535 0.42 -14.79 31.67
C ILE A 535 -0.25 -14.21 30.44
N GLU A 536 0.02 -14.81 29.29
CA GLU A 536 -0.50 -14.33 28.02
C GLU A 536 -1.96 -14.79 27.85
N ASP A 537 -2.90 -13.88 28.14
CA ASP A 537 -4.35 -14.12 28.03
C ASP A 537 -4.83 -13.85 26.59
N TYR A 538 -4.41 -14.65 25.65
CA TYR A 538 -5.01 -14.61 24.32
C TYR A 538 -6.01 -15.75 24.16
N THR A 539 -7.25 -15.42 23.88
CA THR A 539 -8.29 -16.39 23.54
C THR A 539 -8.61 -16.22 22.06
N PRO A 540 -8.24 -17.17 21.20
CA PRO A 540 -8.63 -17.14 19.81
C PRO A 540 -10.15 -17.03 19.68
N ARG A 541 -10.61 -16.31 18.67
CA ARG A 541 -12.01 -16.24 18.33
C ARG A 541 -12.59 -17.66 18.18
N ASN A 542 -13.75 -17.91 18.77
CA ASN A 542 -14.44 -19.19 18.57
C ASN A 542 -14.93 -19.30 17.12
N LYS A 543 -14.22 -20.08 16.33
CA LYS A 543 -14.54 -20.32 14.90
C LYS A 543 -15.92 -20.95 14.65
N GLN A 544 -16.65 -21.34 15.70
CA GLN A 544 -17.98 -21.94 15.60
C GLN A 544 -19.15 -20.91 15.58
N ASN A 545 -18.87 -19.62 15.60
CA ASN A 545 -19.93 -18.62 15.52
C ASN A 545 -20.59 -18.63 14.14
N HIS A 546 -21.93 -18.58 14.15
CA HIS A 546 -22.85 -18.76 13.03
C HIS A 546 -22.77 -17.66 11.97
N PHE A 547 -21.59 -17.39 11.42
CA PHE A 547 -21.50 -16.55 10.24
C PHE A 547 -22.15 -17.28 9.06
N MET A 548 -23.28 -16.77 8.59
CA MET A 548 -23.95 -17.30 7.41
C MET A 548 -23.09 -16.91 6.19
N LYS A 549 -22.25 -17.84 5.75
CA LYS A 549 -21.40 -17.64 4.57
C LYS A 549 -22.24 -17.20 3.38
N ARG A 550 -21.69 -16.31 2.56
CA ARG A 550 -22.27 -16.00 1.26
C ARG A 550 -21.80 -17.01 0.22
N ALA A 551 -22.69 -17.40 -0.68
CA ALA A 551 -22.31 -18.19 -1.83
C ALA A 551 -21.34 -17.40 -2.74
N PHE A 552 -20.33 -18.06 -3.29
CA PHE A 552 -19.48 -17.46 -4.31
C PHE A 552 -20.30 -17.03 -5.52
N LYS A 553 -19.92 -15.90 -6.15
CA LYS A 553 -20.62 -15.43 -7.36
C LYS A 553 -20.45 -16.44 -8.50
N PRO A 554 -21.41 -16.52 -9.43
CA PRO A 554 -21.25 -17.36 -10.63
C PRO A 554 -20.12 -16.85 -11.51
N VAL A 555 -19.59 -17.74 -12.35
CA VAL A 555 -18.62 -17.39 -13.39
C VAL A 555 -19.27 -17.59 -14.74
N ILE A 556 -19.46 -16.52 -15.50
CA ILE A 556 -20.05 -16.55 -16.85
C ILE A 556 -18.91 -16.55 -17.88
N ASP A 557 -18.98 -17.46 -18.84
CA ASP A 557 -17.99 -17.63 -19.90
C ASP A 557 -18.67 -17.84 -21.28
N PRO A 558 -18.42 -16.97 -22.27
CA PRO A 558 -17.62 -15.74 -22.18
C PRO A 558 -18.30 -14.67 -21.32
N LYS A 559 -17.53 -13.75 -20.73
CA LYS A 559 -18.05 -12.61 -19.98
C LYS A 559 -18.59 -11.53 -20.93
N VAL A 560 -17.92 -11.36 -22.04
CA VAL A 560 -18.34 -10.50 -23.16
C VAL A 560 -18.07 -11.23 -24.47
N SER A 561 -18.99 -11.16 -25.41
CA SER A 561 -18.82 -11.71 -26.77
C SER A 561 -19.34 -10.78 -27.83
N LEU A 562 -18.65 -10.74 -28.96
CA LEU A 562 -19.04 -10.07 -30.19
C LEU A 562 -18.98 -11.05 -31.34
N THR A 563 -20.07 -11.23 -32.09
CA THR A 563 -20.13 -12.10 -33.27
C THR A 563 -20.63 -11.36 -34.50
N GLY A 564 -20.61 -12.04 -35.62
CA GLY A 564 -21.26 -11.53 -36.84
C GLY A 564 -22.78 -11.41 -36.69
N ILE A 565 -23.39 -10.53 -37.45
CA ILE A 565 -24.86 -10.41 -37.54
C ILE A 565 -25.45 -11.75 -37.98
N TYR A 566 -26.53 -12.17 -37.34
CA TYR A 566 -27.20 -13.48 -37.49
C TYR A 566 -26.45 -14.67 -36.93
N GLU A 567 -25.32 -14.48 -36.30
CA GLU A 567 -24.66 -15.53 -35.51
C GLU A 567 -25.25 -15.65 -34.10
N SER A 568 -24.86 -16.65 -33.37
CA SER A 568 -25.28 -16.88 -32.00
C SER A 568 -24.09 -17.19 -31.11
N GLU A 569 -24.16 -16.79 -29.85
CA GLU A 569 -23.15 -17.11 -28.85
C GLU A 569 -23.70 -17.99 -27.73
N VAL A 570 -22.84 -18.84 -27.21
CA VAL A 570 -23.18 -19.82 -26.18
C VAL A 570 -22.49 -19.47 -24.85
N PHE A 571 -23.27 -18.97 -23.92
CA PHE A 571 -22.80 -18.62 -22.59
C PHE A 571 -22.94 -19.79 -21.64
N ARG A 572 -21.87 -20.09 -20.90
CA ARG A 572 -21.83 -21.10 -19.85
C ARG A 572 -21.67 -20.45 -18.50
N ILE A 573 -22.52 -20.82 -17.53
CA ILE A 573 -22.42 -20.32 -16.18
C ILE A 573 -21.90 -21.45 -15.30
N LYS A 574 -20.78 -21.24 -14.63
CA LYS A 574 -20.20 -22.16 -13.67
C LYS A 574 -20.58 -21.77 -12.25
N ASN A 575 -20.88 -22.76 -11.42
CA ASN A 575 -21.06 -22.60 -9.99
C ASN A 575 -19.74 -22.96 -9.30
N PRO A 576 -19.01 -22.02 -8.70
CA PRO A 576 -17.80 -22.31 -7.92
C PRO A 576 -18.10 -22.91 -6.55
N ASN A 577 -19.36 -22.88 -6.11
CA ASN A 577 -19.79 -23.60 -4.92
C ASN A 577 -20.01 -25.08 -5.25
N ASN A 578 -19.75 -25.94 -4.27
CA ASN A 578 -19.95 -27.37 -4.47
C ASN A 578 -21.44 -27.78 -4.59
N GLU A 579 -22.34 -26.87 -4.18
CA GLU A 579 -23.80 -27.06 -4.14
C GLU A 579 -24.51 -25.73 -4.45
N GLY A 580 -25.85 -25.77 -4.54
CA GLY A 580 -26.65 -24.60 -4.83
C GLY A 580 -27.11 -24.50 -6.29
N GLN A 581 -28.02 -23.58 -6.56
CA GLN A 581 -28.64 -23.36 -7.86
C GLN A 581 -28.34 -21.99 -8.41
N ILE A 582 -28.12 -21.93 -9.72
CA ILE A 582 -27.91 -20.67 -10.45
C ILE A 582 -29.24 -20.21 -11.01
N TYR A 583 -29.63 -18.98 -10.72
CA TYR A 583 -30.75 -18.31 -11.36
C TYR A 583 -30.23 -17.13 -12.19
N TYR A 584 -30.87 -16.86 -13.33
CA TYR A 584 -30.45 -15.79 -14.24
C TYR A 584 -31.62 -15.05 -14.87
N THR A 585 -31.35 -13.84 -15.37
CA THR A 585 -32.25 -13.00 -16.14
C THR A 585 -31.60 -12.58 -17.46
N LEU A 586 -32.45 -12.21 -18.44
CA LEU A 586 -32.03 -11.71 -19.77
C LEU A 586 -32.56 -10.30 -20.06
N ASP A 587 -33.30 -9.73 -19.12
CA ASP A 587 -33.98 -8.43 -19.23
C ASP A 587 -33.32 -7.33 -18.36
N GLY A 588 -32.12 -7.61 -17.82
CA GLY A 588 -31.38 -6.68 -16.96
C GLY A 588 -31.89 -6.57 -15.52
N THR A 589 -32.93 -7.30 -15.14
CA THR A 589 -33.41 -7.36 -13.75
C THR A 589 -32.52 -8.19 -12.85
N LEU A 590 -32.54 -7.95 -11.54
CA LEU A 590 -31.79 -8.74 -10.56
C LEU A 590 -32.34 -10.16 -10.47
N PRO A 591 -31.49 -11.22 -10.58
CA PRO A 591 -31.93 -12.59 -10.41
C PRO A 591 -32.41 -12.89 -8.99
N THR A 592 -33.51 -13.61 -8.91
CA THR A 592 -34.13 -14.09 -7.67
C THR A 592 -34.43 -15.60 -7.82
N LYS A 593 -34.84 -16.29 -6.75
CA LYS A 593 -35.28 -17.71 -6.81
C LYS A 593 -36.51 -17.92 -7.73
N GLN A 594 -37.19 -16.86 -8.19
CA GLN A 594 -38.28 -16.89 -9.16
C GLN A 594 -37.82 -16.67 -10.61
N SER A 595 -36.57 -16.29 -10.82
CA SER A 595 -35.98 -16.10 -12.15
C SER A 595 -35.72 -17.45 -12.86
N LEU A 596 -35.21 -17.41 -14.08
CA LEU A 596 -34.91 -18.62 -14.85
C LEU A 596 -33.83 -19.45 -14.16
N LEU A 597 -34.09 -20.74 -13.97
CA LEU A 597 -33.10 -21.68 -13.43
C LEU A 597 -32.10 -22.09 -14.53
N TYR A 598 -30.82 -21.94 -14.26
CA TYR A 598 -29.76 -22.36 -15.19
C TYR A 598 -29.60 -23.90 -15.17
N GLN A 599 -29.93 -24.55 -16.28
CA GLN A 599 -29.84 -26.01 -16.45
C GLN A 599 -28.97 -26.42 -17.65
N LYS A 600 -28.78 -25.51 -18.59
CA LYS A 600 -28.00 -25.74 -19.82
C LYS A 600 -27.41 -24.40 -20.28
N PRO A 601 -26.37 -24.46 -21.13
CA PRO A 601 -25.81 -23.25 -21.76
C PRO A 601 -26.88 -22.37 -22.40
N ILE A 602 -26.74 -21.07 -22.22
CA ILE A 602 -27.66 -20.04 -22.75
C ILE A 602 -27.16 -19.70 -24.15
N VAL A 603 -28.07 -19.75 -25.13
CA VAL A 603 -27.77 -19.33 -26.49
C VAL A 603 -28.46 -18.01 -26.75
N LEU A 604 -27.68 -16.97 -26.99
CA LEU A 604 -28.18 -15.67 -27.42
C LEU A 604 -28.04 -15.56 -28.96
N THR A 605 -29.11 -15.18 -29.62
CA THR A 605 -29.18 -14.95 -31.06
C THR A 605 -29.36 -13.48 -31.41
N GLN A 606 -29.53 -12.65 -30.41
CA GLN A 606 -29.67 -11.20 -30.49
C GLN A 606 -28.85 -10.57 -29.35
N GLU A 607 -28.45 -9.32 -29.54
CA GLU A 607 -27.77 -8.57 -28.47
C GLU A 607 -28.55 -8.63 -27.16
N GLY A 608 -27.83 -8.73 -26.05
CA GLY A 608 -28.45 -8.86 -24.74
C GLY A 608 -27.46 -8.95 -23.60
N GLN A 609 -27.98 -8.91 -22.39
CA GLN A 609 -27.22 -9.02 -21.15
C GLN A 609 -27.76 -10.21 -20.35
N ILE A 610 -26.84 -11.03 -19.80
CA ILE A 610 -27.16 -12.08 -18.84
C ILE A 610 -26.76 -11.57 -17.47
N ARG A 611 -27.65 -11.64 -16.49
CA ARG A 611 -27.31 -11.47 -15.07
C ARG A 611 -27.61 -12.77 -14.34
N ALA A 612 -26.72 -13.18 -13.43
CA ALA A 612 -26.86 -14.44 -12.72
C ALA A 612 -26.49 -14.32 -11.24
N LYS A 613 -27.17 -15.11 -10.38
CA LYS A 613 -26.86 -15.29 -8.97
C LYS A 613 -26.91 -16.78 -8.59
N ILE A 614 -26.18 -17.13 -7.53
CA ILE A 614 -26.21 -18.47 -6.94
C ILE A 614 -26.91 -18.41 -5.59
N PHE A 615 -27.79 -19.40 -5.35
CA PHE A 615 -28.48 -19.61 -4.09
C PHE A 615 -28.10 -20.99 -3.55
N VAL A 616 -27.48 -20.99 -2.36
CA VAL A 616 -27.08 -22.21 -1.63
C VAL A 616 -27.89 -22.26 -0.35
N ASP A 617 -28.47 -23.42 -0.02
CA ASP A 617 -29.23 -23.54 1.23
C ASP A 617 -28.32 -23.41 2.45
N GLY A 618 -28.71 -22.59 3.40
CA GLY A 618 -27.90 -22.28 4.58
C GLY A 618 -26.78 -21.24 4.34
N MET A 619 -26.77 -20.59 3.17
CA MET A 619 -25.89 -19.47 2.87
C MET A 619 -26.68 -18.22 2.47
N LYS A 620 -26.09 -17.04 2.61
CA LYS A 620 -26.56 -15.82 1.93
C LYS A 620 -26.45 -16.02 0.42
N GLU A 621 -27.36 -15.45 -0.36
CA GLU A 621 -27.27 -15.47 -1.83
C GLU A 621 -25.98 -14.81 -2.34
N SER A 622 -25.45 -15.28 -3.46
CA SER A 622 -24.25 -14.68 -4.06
C SER A 622 -24.52 -13.24 -4.50
N VAL A 623 -23.42 -12.47 -4.66
CA VAL A 623 -23.48 -11.29 -5.52
C VAL A 623 -23.81 -11.73 -6.93
N GLU A 624 -24.32 -10.84 -7.72
CA GLU A 624 -24.62 -11.06 -9.13
C GLU A 624 -23.35 -11.01 -9.99
N GLU A 625 -23.39 -11.73 -11.08
CA GLU A 625 -22.41 -11.62 -12.16
C GLU A 625 -23.18 -11.32 -13.46
N ASP A 626 -22.60 -10.53 -14.34
CA ASP A 626 -23.21 -10.17 -15.63
C ASP A 626 -22.30 -10.50 -16.81
N ALA A 627 -22.91 -10.71 -17.97
CA ALA A 627 -22.23 -10.92 -19.24
C ALA A 627 -23.00 -10.26 -20.39
N GLY A 628 -22.27 -9.73 -21.37
CA GLY A 628 -22.83 -9.03 -22.51
C GLY A 628 -22.62 -9.77 -23.84
N TYR A 629 -23.62 -9.72 -24.74
CA TYR A 629 -23.55 -10.23 -26.09
C TYR A 629 -23.84 -9.11 -27.10
N PHE A 630 -22.94 -8.97 -28.08
CA PHE A 630 -23.00 -7.94 -29.11
C PHE A 630 -22.86 -8.55 -30.49
N GLN A 631 -23.37 -7.91 -31.52
CA GLN A 631 -23.24 -8.33 -32.92
C GLN A 631 -22.65 -7.20 -33.77
N SER A 632 -21.96 -7.54 -34.88
CA SER A 632 -21.39 -6.58 -35.80
C SER A 632 -21.26 -7.14 -37.23
N GLN A 633 -21.32 -6.28 -38.25
CA GLN A 633 -20.84 -6.63 -39.59
C GLN A 633 -19.37 -7.04 -39.55
N PRO A 634 -18.94 -8.05 -40.34
CA PRO A 634 -17.54 -8.44 -40.35
C PRO A 634 -16.68 -7.30 -40.93
N ILE A 635 -15.72 -6.84 -40.10
CA ILE A 635 -14.71 -5.84 -40.46
C ILE A 635 -13.41 -6.59 -40.67
N LYS A 636 -12.75 -6.39 -41.83
CA LYS A 636 -11.51 -7.13 -42.15
C LYS A 636 -10.27 -6.26 -42.20
N LYS A 637 -10.43 -4.95 -42.36
CA LYS A 637 -9.30 -4.04 -42.47
C LYS A 637 -9.56 -2.78 -41.68
N ILE A 638 -8.56 -2.39 -40.90
CA ILE A 638 -8.51 -1.14 -40.19
C ILE A 638 -7.12 -0.52 -40.37
N LYS A 639 -7.05 0.79 -40.45
CA LYS A 639 -5.80 1.54 -40.49
C LYS A 639 -5.80 2.64 -39.48
N GLY A 640 -4.81 2.67 -38.60
CA GLY A 640 -4.53 3.78 -37.71
C GLY A 640 -3.85 4.94 -38.45
N GLN A 641 -4.34 6.16 -38.25
CA GLN A 641 -3.66 7.38 -38.63
C GLN A 641 -2.81 7.93 -37.47
N THR A 642 -3.19 7.63 -36.25
CA THR A 642 -2.41 7.85 -35.02
C THR A 642 -1.90 6.51 -34.46
N LEU A 643 -0.84 6.56 -33.65
CA LEU A 643 -0.24 5.37 -33.08
C LEU A 643 -0.73 5.16 -31.65
N PRO A 644 -1.10 3.93 -31.27
CA PRO A 644 -1.34 3.58 -29.88
C PRO A 644 -0.05 3.62 -29.08
N VAL A 645 -0.15 3.60 -27.75
CA VAL A 645 1.01 3.57 -26.85
C VAL A 645 1.89 2.34 -27.10
N GLU A 646 3.20 2.48 -26.90
CA GLU A 646 4.16 1.38 -27.09
C GLU A 646 4.14 0.34 -25.96
N ILE A 647 3.42 0.60 -24.87
CA ILE A 647 3.33 -0.29 -23.71
C ILE A 647 2.58 -1.58 -24.08
N LYS A 648 3.28 -2.71 -24.12
CA LYS A 648 2.71 -4.00 -24.56
C LYS A 648 1.41 -4.40 -23.85
N LYS A 649 1.26 -4.12 -22.57
CA LYS A 649 0.03 -4.47 -21.83
C LYS A 649 -1.19 -3.62 -22.25
N TYR A 650 -0.99 -2.50 -22.94
CA TYR A 650 -2.04 -1.61 -23.45
C TYR A 650 -2.11 -1.57 -24.96
N ASN A 651 -1.28 -2.35 -25.60
CA ASN A 651 -1.21 -2.46 -27.06
C ASN A 651 -0.61 -3.84 -27.44
N PRO A 652 -1.24 -4.97 -27.09
CA PRO A 652 -0.70 -6.30 -27.38
C PRO A 652 -0.65 -6.62 -28.86
N ASN A 653 -1.62 -6.15 -29.67
CA ASN A 653 -1.78 -6.56 -31.07
C ASN A 653 -2.02 -5.39 -32.04
N GLY A 654 -1.81 -4.14 -31.61
CA GLY A 654 -2.00 -3.00 -32.49
C GLY A 654 -3.46 -2.62 -32.77
N VAL A 655 -3.66 -1.84 -33.83
CA VAL A 655 -4.96 -1.27 -34.19
C VAL A 655 -6.01 -2.32 -34.57
N GLU A 656 -5.58 -3.51 -34.96
CA GLU A 656 -6.44 -4.65 -35.28
C GLU A 656 -7.30 -5.10 -34.09
N MET A 657 -6.90 -4.76 -32.86
CA MET A 657 -7.70 -5.03 -31.67
C MET A 657 -9.07 -4.35 -31.70
N LEU A 658 -9.17 -3.22 -32.40
CA LEU A 658 -10.44 -2.49 -32.53
C LEU A 658 -11.50 -3.18 -33.40
N ILE A 659 -11.13 -4.31 -34.04
CA ILE A 659 -12.01 -5.10 -34.90
C ILE A 659 -11.88 -6.61 -34.65
N ASP A 660 -11.25 -7.03 -33.54
CA ASP A 660 -10.96 -8.45 -33.24
C ASP A 660 -12.14 -9.19 -32.59
N GLY A 661 -13.24 -8.51 -32.36
CA GLY A 661 -14.45 -9.08 -31.78
C GLY A 661 -14.43 -9.15 -30.25
N LYS A 662 -13.46 -8.55 -29.60
CA LYS A 662 -13.37 -8.54 -28.14
C LYS A 662 -13.84 -7.23 -27.56
N LYS A 663 -14.73 -7.34 -26.59
CA LYS A 663 -15.14 -6.22 -25.76
C LYS A 663 -14.36 -6.21 -24.44
N GLY A 664 -13.87 -5.04 -24.07
CA GLY A 664 -13.20 -4.84 -22.80
C GLY A 664 -14.16 -4.83 -21.61
N THR A 665 -13.63 -5.20 -20.46
CA THR A 665 -14.32 -5.08 -19.17
C THR A 665 -13.94 -3.78 -18.45
N LYS A 666 -14.39 -3.59 -17.22
CA LYS A 666 -13.93 -2.47 -16.37
C LYS A 666 -12.45 -2.55 -15.98
N ASP A 667 -11.79 -3.69 -16.16
CA ASP A 667 -10.36 -3.83 -15.94
C ASP A 667 -9.58 -3.52 -17.22
N TYR A 668 -8.91 -2.36 -17.24
CA TYR A 668 -8.08 -1.94 -18.39
C TYR A 668 -6.90 -2.90 -18.71
N ARG A 669 -6.66 -3.89 -17.84
CA ARG A 669 -5.58 -4.88 -17.98
C ARG A 669 -6.07 -6.22 -18.54
N ASP A 670 -7.33 -6.35 -18.91
CA ASP A 670 -7.95 -7.58 -19.41
C ASP A 670 -7.44 -8.02 -20.80
N GLY A 671 -6.64 -7.18 -21.45
CA GLY A 671 -6.03 -7.46 -22.76
C GLY A 671 -6.94 -7.18 -23.95
N ALA A 672 -8.15 -6.61 -23.74
CA ALA A 672 -9.08 -6.21 -24.79
C ALA A 672 -9.07 -4.70 -25.11
N TRP A 673 -8.31 -3.91 -24.34
CA TRP A 673 -8.22 -2.47 -24.47
C TRP A 673 -6.98 -2.04 -25.26
N LEU A 674 -7.15 -1.10 -26.18
CA LEU A 674 -6.09 -0.39 -26.90
C LEU A 674 -5.95 1.02 -26.38
N GLY A 675 -4.78 1.37 -25.84
CA GLY A 675 -4.51 2.67 -25.19
C GLY A 675 -3.84 3.68 -26.11
N TYR A 676 -4.24 4.96 -26.00
CA TYR A 676 -3.65 6.10 -26.69
C TYR A 676 -3.33 7.23 -25.70
N HIS A 677 -2.18 7.88 -25.87
CA HIS A 677 -1.94 9.21 -25.28
C HIS A 677 -2.37 10.32 -26.23
N ASP A 678 -2.39 10.03 -27.53
CA ASP A 678 -2.89 10.90 -28.57
C ASP A 678 -4.40 10.70 -28.82
N ASP A 679 -4.96 11.45 -29.78
CA ASP A 679 -6.32 11.22 -30.23
C ASP A 679 -6.39 9.90 -30.98
N LEU A 680 -7.51 9.21 -30.91
CA LEU A 680 -7.80 8.10 -31.81
C LEU A 680 -8.14 8.65 -33.20
N ASP A 681 -7.50 8.15 -34.24
CA ASP A 681 -7.86 8.39 -35.62
C ASP A 681 -7.66 7.10 -36.42
N VAL A 682 -8.76 6.48 -36.81
CA VAL A 682 -8.72 5.18 -37.50
C VAL A 682 -9.74 5.15 -38.65
N VAL A 683 -9.39 4.41 -39.70
CA VAL A 683 -10.26 4.18 -40.86
C VAL A 683 -10.52 2.69 -41.02
N VAL A 684 -11.78 2.31 -40.96
CA VAL A 684 -12.28 0.97 -41.21
C VAL A 684 -12.64 0.82 -42.70
N ASP A 685 -12.22 -0.27 -43.37
CA ASP A 685 -12.62 -0.60 -44.76
C ASP A 685 -13.52 -1.83 -44.77
N LEU A 686 -14.74 -1.67 -45.19
CA LEU A 686 -15.75 -2.74 -45.37
C LEU A 686 -15.62 -3.49 -46.70
N GLU A 687 -14.53 -3.22 -47.46
CA GLU A 687 -14.21 -3.78 -48.79
C GLU A 687 -15.18 -3.42 -49.91
N LYS A 688 -16.43 -3.10 -49.57
CA LYS A 688 -17.48 -2.64 -50.47
C LYS A 688 -18.42 -1.68 -49.76
N ALA A 689 -19.16 -0.88 -50.56
CA ALA A 689 -20.23 -0.09 -49.98
C ALA A 689 -21.28 -1.01 -49.34
N THR A 690 -21.50 -0.80 -48.04
CA THR A 690 -22.36 -1.63 -47.19
C THR A 690 -23.41 -0.77 -46.54
N GLN A 691 -24.66 -1.24 -46.56
CA GLN A 691 -25.76 -0.61 -45.82
C GLN A 691 -25.71 -1.09 -44.36
N PHE A 692 -25.80 -0.13 -43.42
CA PHE A 692 -25.86 -0.39 -41.99
C PHE A 692 -26.62 0.74 -41.29
N ASN A 693 -27.06 0.51 -40.08
CA ASN A 693 -27.91 1.44 -39.33
C ASN A 693 -27.27 1.99 -38.08
N GLN A 694 -26.15 1.38 -37.61
CA GLN A 694 -25.52 1.77 -36.37
C GLN A 694 -24.00 1.55 -36.43
N ILE A 695 -23.26 2.47 -35.82
CA ILE A 695 -21.86 2.34 -35.49
C ILE A 695 -21.75 2.46 -33.99
N THR A 696 -20.99 1.54 -33.35
CA THR A 696 -20.73 1.57 -31.93
C THR A 696 -19.22 1.53 -31.66
N VAL A 697 -18.74 2.39 -30.80
CA VAL A 697 -17.35 2.43 -30.35
C VAL A 697 -17.31 2.38 -28.82
N GLY A 698 -16.62 1.41 -28.25
CA GLY A 698 -16.52 1.25 -26.81
C GLY A 698 -15.32 1.99 -26.23
N PHE A 699 -15.53 2.69 -25.14
CA PHE A 699 -14.51 3.43 -24.40
C PHE A 699 -14.54 3.06 -22.92
N LEU A 700 -13.35 2.99 -22.29
CA LEU A 700 -13.19 2.85 -20.85
C LEU A 700 -12.94 4.21 -20.21
N GLN A 701 -13.52 4.41 -19.05
CA GLN A 701 -13.08 5.39 -18.08
C GLN A 701 -12.62 4.66 -16.81
N ASP A 702 -11.42 4.99 -16.34
CA ASP A 702 -10.91 4.68 -15.00
C ASP A 702 -10.06 5.88 -14.56
N THR A 703 -10.69 6.80 -13.84
CA THR A 703 -10.08 8.08 -13.49
C THR A 703 -8.85 7.93 -12.59
N ARG A 704 -8.75 6.83 -11.82
CA ARG A 704 -7.61 6.50 -10.96
C ARG A 704 -6.38 6.08 -11.77
N ALA A 705 -6.61 5.51 -12.96
CA ALA A 705 -5.56 5.12 -13.90
C ALA A 705 -5.32 6.18 -14.98
N TRP A 706 -5.87 7.39 -14.81
CA TRP A 706 -5.81 8.50 -15.77
C TRP A 706 -6.39 8.15 -17.15
N ILE A 707 -7.37 7.25 -17.17
CA ILE A 707 -8.10 6.84 -18.36
C ILE A 707 -9.44 7.59 -18.39
N TYR A 708 -9.67 8.37 -19.43
CA TYR A 708 -10.85 9.19 -19.57
C TYR A 708 -11.58 8.94 -20.87
N TYR A 709 -12.90 9.15 -20.87
CA TYR A 709 -13.65 9.22 -22.10
C TYR A 709 -13.14 10.35 -22.99
N PRO A 710 -13.28 10.21 -24.34
CA PRO A 710 -12.91 11.29 -25.24
C PRO A 710 -13.76 12.54 -24.97
N LYS A 711 -13.23 13.73 -25.31
CA LYS A 711 -14.01 14.98 -25.33
C LYS A 711 -15.10 14.92 -26.36
N ASP A 712 -14.74 14.55 -27.57
CA ASP A 712 -15.60 14.48 -28.73
C ASP A 712 -15.30 13.21 -29.51
N VAL A 713 -16.32 12.63 -30.12
CA VAL A 713 -16.19 11.57 -31.13
C VAL A 713 -16.82 12.04 -32.45
N LEU A 714 -16.02 12.04 -33.49
CA LEU A 714 -16.45 12.33 -34.87
C LEU A 714 -16.46 11.03 -35.67
N VAL A 715 -17.60 10.75 -36.31
CA VAL A 715 -17.75 9.63 -37.24
C VAL A 715 -17.99 10.17 -38.63
N GLU A 716 -17.19 9.70 -39.59
CA GLU A 716 -17.26 10.12 -40.99
C GLU A 716 -17.37 8.87 -41.89
N GLY A 717 -18.06 9.02 -43.03
CA GLY A 717 -18.22 8.00 -44.04
C GLY A 717 -17.66 8.38 -45.41
N SER A 718 -17.14 7.42 -46.15
CA SER A 718 -16.63 7.65 -47.49
C SER A 718 -16.90 6.44 -48.41
N LEU A 719 -17.07 6.67 -49.69
CA LEU A 719 -17.16 5.62 -50.73
C LEU A 719 -15.80 5.35 -51.37
N ASP A 720 -14.91 6.33 -51.42
CA ASP A 720 -13.63 6.29 -52.13
C ASP A 720 -12.39 6.22 -51.19
N GLY A 721 -12.60 6.46 -49.88
CA GLY A 721 -11.53 6.51 -48.87
C GLY A 721 -10.69 7.79 -48.91
N ILE A 722 -11.11 8.79 -49.67
CA ILE A 722 -10.43 10.09 -49.84
C ILE A 722 -11.35 11.22 -49.37
N ASN A 723 -12.56 11.24 -49.84
CA ASN A 723 -13.56 12.25 -49.53
C ASN A 723 -14.48 11.73 -48.43
N PHE A 724 -14.33 12.26 -47.21
CA PHE A 724 -15.13 11.87 -46.09
C PHE A 724 -16.24 12.90 -45.80
N GLU A 725 -17.43 12.41 -45.50
CA GLU A 725 -18.59 13.18 -45.09
C GLU A 725 -18.88 12.92 -43.61
N ILE A 726 -19.17 13.98 -42.86
CA ILE A 726 -19.54 13.86 -41.46
C ILE A 726 -20.89 13.15 -41.35
N ILE A 727 -20.89 12.03 -40.66
CA ILE A 727 -22.09 11.29 -40.29
C ILE A 727 -22.65 11.92 -39.01
N GLU A 728 -21.81 12.01 -37.96
CA GLU A 728 -22.18 12.57 -36.67
C GLU A 728 -20.96 13.02 -35.87
N MET A 729 -21.18 14.04 -35.03
CA MET A 729 -20.23 14.49 -34.03
C MET A 729 -20.89 14.47 -32.65
N ILE A 730 -20.31 13.75 -31.68
CA ILE A 730 -20.85 13.57 -30.35
C ILE A 730 -19.95 14.27 -29.37
N ASN A 731 -20.46 15.22 -28.60
CA ASN A 731 -19.79 15.83 -27.48
C ASN A 731 -19.97 14.94 -26.26
N CYS A 732 -18.89 14.25 -25.85
CA CYS A 732 -18.92 13.27 -24.76
C CYS A 732 -19.00 13.95 -23.39
N ASP A 733 -18.45 15.14 -23.23
CA ASP A 733 -18.51 15.88 -21.97
C ASP A 733 -19.93 16.27 -21.57
N GLU A 734 -20.83 16.40 -22.53
CA GLU A 734 -22.23 16.73 -22.31
C GLU A 734 -23.17 15.51 -22.34
N SER A 735 -22.79 14.45 -23.06
CA SER A 735 -23.67 13.34 -23.38
C SER A 735 -23.48 12.11 -22.52
N ILE A 736 -22.34 11.97 -21.82
CA ILE A 736 -21.99 10.76 -21.08
C ILE A 736 -22.00 11.03 -19.57
N GLU A 737 -22.63 10.13 -18.83
CA GLU A 737 -22.59 10.14 -17.36
C GLU A 737 -21.15 9.91 -16.87
N ARG A 738 -20.69 10.79 -15.99
CA ARG A 738 -19.34 10.75 -15.43
C ARG A 738 -19.28 9.74 -14.30
N LYS A 739 -18.59 8.62 -14.53
CA LYS A 739 -18.36 7.54 -13.55
C LYS A 739 -16.88 7.38 -13.35
N GLU A 740 -16.48 6.93 -12.16
CA GLU A 740 -15.06 6.66 -11.88
C GLU A 740 -14.53 5.54 -12.78
N ILE A 741 -15.21 4.41 -12.78
CA ILE A 741 -14.91 3.29 -13.66
C ILE A 741 -16.18 2.89 -14.40
N ALA A 742 -16.15 3.01 -15.71
CA ALA A 742 -17.25 2.57 -16.55
C ALA A 742 -16.80 2.27 -17.98
N VAL A 743 -17.47 1.33 -18.60
CA VAL A 743 -17.40 1.11 -20.04
C VAL A 743 -18.63 1.74 -20.67
N THR A 744 -18.44 2.61 -21.65
CA THR A 744 -19.52 3.25 -22.38
C THR A 744 -19.36 2.97 -23.86
N ASN A 745 -20.45 2.60 -24.51
CA ASN A 745 -20.53 2.45 -25.96
C ASN A 745 -21.15 3.71 -26.57
N ILE A 746 -20.36 4.46 -27.32
CA ILE A 746 -20.87 5.59 -28.10
C ILE A 746 -21.52 5.02 -29.35
N GLN A 747 -22.77 5.38 -29.58
CA GLN A 747 -23.58 4.87 -30.66
C GLN A 747 -24.02 5.99 -31.61
N VAL A 748 -23.78 5.78 -32.91
CA VAL A 748 -24.34 6.59 -33.99
C VAL A 748 -25.44 5.78 -34.67
N GLN A 749 -26.67 6.19 -34.55
CA GLN A 749 -27.84 5.51 -35.14
C GLN A 749 -28.40 6.29 -36.34
N LYS A 750 -28.06 5.85 -37.55
CA LYS A 750 -28.48 6.47 -38.79
C LYS A 750 -28.38 5.48 -39.95
N ALA A 751 -29.33 5.46 -40.84
CA ALA A 751 -29.21 4.65 -42.08
C ALA A 751 -28.06 5.20 -42.96
N MET A 752 -27.10 4.33 -43.25
CA MET A 752 -25.84 4.70 -43.87
C MET A 752 -25.51 3.71 -45.01
N ASN A 753 -24.75 4.18 -45.99
CA ASN A 753 -24.25 3.34 -47.07
C ASN A 753 -22.84 3.79 -47.48
N TYR A 754 -21.81 3.28 -46.79
CA TYR A 754 -20.41 3.64 -47.02
C TYR A 754 -19.54 2.40 -47.15
N ARG A 755 -18.36 2.58 -47.72
CA ARG A 755 -17.30 1.57 -47.73
C ARG A 755 -16.29 1.83 -46.62
N TYR A 756 -15.96 3.10 -46.45
CA TYR A 756 -14.95 3.50 -45.43
C TYR A 756 -15.65 4.27 -44.32
N ILE A 757 -15.30 3.93 -43.09
CA ILE A 757 -15.75 4.62 -41.88
C ILE A 757 -14.51 5.13 -41.15
N ARG A 758 -14.43 6.42 -40.91
CA ARG A 758 -13.42 7.03 -40.06
C ARG A 758 -14.02 7.34 -38.72
N VAL A 759 -13.32 6.90 -37.68
CA VAL A 759 -13.62 7.24 -36.28
C VAL A 759 -12.45 8.06 -35.74
N PHE A 760 -12.76 9.28 -35.31
CA PHE A 760 -11.86 10.17 -34.64
C PHE A 760 -12.40 10.44 -33.25
N ALA A 761 -11.55 10.22 -32.19
CA ALA A 761 -11.93 10.50 -30.80
C ALA A 761 -10.85 11.35 -30.13
N LYS A 762 -11.23 12.49 -29.58
CA LYS A 762 -10.33 13.49 -29.02
C LYS A 762 -10.01 13.17 -27.57
N ASN A 763 -8.76 12.88 -27.25
CA ASN A 763 -8.30 12.62 -25.88
C ASN A 763 -8.40 13.90 -25.01
N GLN A 764 -8.60 13.72 -23.70
CA GLN A 764 -8.61 14.81 -22.73
C GLN A 764 -7.24 15.51 -22.61
N ARG A 765 -6.14 14.80 -22.81
CA ARG A 765 -4.75 15.23 -22.71
C ARG A 765 -4.27 15.50 -21.28
N VAL A 766 -5.11 16.11 -20.48
CA VAL A 766 -4.92 16.32 -19.04
C VAL A 766 -6.20 15.92 -18.31
N CYS A 767 -6.09 15.59 -17.07
CA CYS A 767 -7.24 15.25 -16.23
C CYS A 767 -8.25 16.39 -16.23
N PRO A 768 -9.54 16.11 -16.53
CA PRO A 768 -10.57 17.15 -16.63
C PRO A 768 -10.78 17.89 -15.29
N PRO A 769 -11.38 19.10 -15.31
CA PRO A 769 -11.63 19.87 -14.09
C PRO A 769 -12.52 19.18 -13.05
N TRP A 770 -13.28 18.19 -13.45
CA TRP A 770 -14.15 17.39 -12.58
C TRP A 770 -13.46 16.10 -12.04
N SER A 771 -12.21 15.85 -12.45
CA SER A 771 -11.41 14.72 -11.98
C SER A 771 -10.91 14.94 -10.56
N ILE A 772 -10.47 13.87 -9.90
CA ILE A 772 -9.80 13.94 -8.60
C ILE A 772 -8.42 14.60 -8.68
N LEU A 773 -7.79 14.66 -9.87
CA LEU A 773 -6.48 15.28 -10.12
C LEU A 773 -6.57 16.24 -11.32
N PRO A 774 -7.26 17.38 -11.20
CA PRO A 774 -7.49 18.27 -12.34
C PRO A 774 -6.17 18.85 -12.85
N GLY A 775 -6.00 18.82 -14.18
CA GLY A 775 -4.84 19.40 -14.84
C GLY A 775 -3.60 18.50 -14.93
N GLU A 776 -3.56 17.40 -14.20
CA GLU A 776 -2.50 16.41 -14.32
C GLU A 776 -2.54 15.67 -15.66
N GLY A 777 -1.41 15.11 -16.10
CA GLY A 777 -1.33 14.42 -17.39
C GLY A 777 0.03 13.76 -17.66
N PRO A 778 0.16 13.09 -18.77
CA PRO A 778 -0.83 12.89 -19.87
C PRO A 778 -1.88 11.84 -19.53
N THR A 779 -3.12 12.06 -19.97
CA THR A 779 -4.21 11.09 -19.86
C THR A 779 -4.16 10.01 -20.92
N PHE A 780 -4.79 8.88 -20.62
CA PHE A 780 -5.03 7.82 -21.58
C PHE A 780 -6.45 7.89 -22.17
N LEU A 781 -6.57 7.52 -23.44
CA LEU A 781 -7.81 7.14 -24.09
C LEU A 781 -7.77 5.66 -24.39
N PHE A 782 -8.68 4.86 -23.80
CA PHE A 782 -8.77 3.42 -24.00
C PHE A 782 -9.99 3.06 -24.81
N VAL A 783 -9.78 2.30 -25.88
CA VAL A 783 -10.80 1.89 -26.86
C VAL A 783 -10.76 0.38 -27.01
N ASP A 784 -11.92 -0.31 -27.07
CA ASP A 784 -11.99 -1.76 -27.23
C ASP A 784 -12.35 -2.18 -28.66
N GLN A 785 -13.57 -1.89 -29.10
CA GLN A 785 -14.14 -2.45 -30.31
C GLN A 785 -14.94 -1.42 -31.10
N ILE A 786 -14.78 -1.39 -32.39
CA ILE A 786 -15.65 -0.72 -33.35
C ILE A 786 -16.61 -1.75 -33.95
N SER A 787 -17.89 -1.57 -33.75
CA SER A 787 -18.92 -2.46 -34.27
C SER A 787 -19.84 -1.72 -35.25
N ILE A 788 -20.26 -2.39 -36.31
CA ILE A 788 -21.12 -1.84 -37.37
C ILE A 788 -22.32 -2.78 -37.54
N LEU A 789 -23.56 -2.23 -37.38
CA LEU A 789 -24.82 -2.99 -37.38
C LEU A 789 -25.77 -2.53 -38.46
#